data_8b0c8f55824452b867dffa0ed621ed4c
#
_entry.id   8b0c8f55824452b867dffa0ed621ed4c
#
_cell.length_a   1.000
_cell.length_b   1.000
_cell.length_c   1.000
_cell.angle_alpha   90.00
_cell.angle_beta   90.00
_cell.angle_gamma   90.00
#
_symmetry.space_group_name_H-M   'P 1'
#
loop_
_entity.id
_entity.type
_entity.pdbx_description
1 polymer ?
#
loop_
_entity_poly.entity_id
_entity_poly.type
_entity_poly.pdbx_seq_one_letter_code
_entity_poly.pdbx_strand_id
1 'polypeptide(L)'
;MSSAGLRFTLKVDGIQEMSTAVVSFSLHQKYSIPFALEVGIASGLFDLAAEDFLEKNAVLTVWQGDTPQRYVSGIVTSVQPGENNGWQMRYHLSISPPLWRAGLRQNFRIFQQQDIQAISARLLHEAGVADWMPLFYEAHPAREFCVQYGETDLGFLTRLWAEEGLFFFERCGKAGPEQRLAVCDDVAGLSDMGEIPFNPDTTTGGTAEHISEFRYRAQISPSSVESRDWTFRTPGWPGYYSHEGESLNGQRTQYEVYDYPGRFKDEQHGRDFTRYRMEGLRNDAETAVCLCNTPKLWPGVRFTLTGNPSGTLNREWQVISSILSGEQPQALHGSQGEGTTLSNRCEVVPADRTWRVPPLPKPRVDGPQSATVTGPAGEEIFCDEHGRVRVKFRWDRYNPATEASSCWIRVSQAWAGPGFGNLAIPRIGQEVIVDFLNGDPDQPIIMGRTYHEDNRSPGSLPGTKTQMTIRSKTYRGSGFNELRFEDATDKEQVYLHAQKNMDTEVLNDRTTTVRHDHTESITNNQKITVGVGQTVSVGSKKEGGHDQSITVANDRRITVGNDQTVRVKHDRVVNISHDEGLYVRNDRKVTVEGRQEQSTTGDHISRVKGTHSLEVKGDLARKVAGALGIKTEGDIVLESSSRISLKAGGSFIVIHAGGVDITGPKINLNGGGSPGTPVGVLQSVVLEALADDAGDGKDNGSGGGDNGVGNGAGDDQGGSSNGDDDQDNKEKKITSISWSYGEEQTELSDISRHYVDLNLHIKTEGYFSGESISCQITYSDFENNEKVLTVSGVVNSEGEAFIGGVFADTDICTYWEE
;
A
#
# COMPACT_ATOMS: atom_id res chain seq x y z
N MET A 1 -53.35 43.20 5.96
CA MET A 1 -54.74 42.72 6.03
C MET A 1 -55.55 43.62 6.95
N SER A 2 -56.84 43.76 6.64
CA SER A 2 -57.78 44.47 7.54
C SER A 2 -58.06 43.57 8.75
N SER A 3 -58.15 44.12 9.98
CA SER A 3 -58.60 43.39 11.16
C SER A 3 -60.06 42.88 11.06
N ALA A 4 -60.83 43.43 10.10
CA ALA A 4 -62.18 42.97 9.82
C ALA A 4 -62.16 41.60 9.10
N GLY A 5 -62.68 40.56 9.77
CA GLY A 5 -62.74 39.21 9.24
C GLY A 5 -61.43 38.39 9.42
N LEU A 6 -60.39 38.94 10.09
CA LEU A 6 -59.23 38.18 10.47
C LEU A 6 -59.55 37.21 11.60
N ARG A 7 -59.22 35.94 11.41
CA ARG A 7 -59.39 34.90 12.46
C ARG A 7 -58.35 33.80 12.37
N PHE A 8 -58.11 33.10 13.43
CA PHE A 8 -57.18 31.99 13.53
C PHE A 8 -57.90 30.74 14.05
N THR A 9 -57.60 29.60 13.41
CA THR A 9 -58.10 28.31 13.83
C THR A 9 -56.95 27.30 13.94
N LEU A 10 -57.06 26.42 14.91
CA LEU A 10 -56.13 25.27 15.05
C LEU A 10 -56.93 23.99 14.98
N LYS A 11 -56.58 23.13 14.07
CA LYS A 11 -57.07 21.76 13.97
C LYS A 11 -56.00 20.83 14.49
N VAL A 12 -56.33 20.00 15.47
CA VAL A 12 -55.45 18.95 16.00
C VAL A 12 -56.16 17.61 15.74
N ASP A 13 -55.42 16.63 15.22
CA ASP A 13 -55.96 15.30 14.90
C ASP A 13 -56.48 14.63 16.21
N GLY A 14 -57.72 14.16 16.17
CA GLY A 14 -58.39 13.53 17.32
C GLY A 14 -59.16 14.51 18.22
N ILE A 15 -59.02 15.82 18.07
CA ILE A 15 -59.72 16.85 18.83
C ILE A 15 -60.78 17.48 17.91
N GLN A 16 -62.00 17.66 18.45
CA GLN A 16 -63.05 18.36 17.71
C GLN A 16 -62.67 19.82 17.49
N GLU A 17 -62.66 20.27 16.22
CA GLU A 17 -62.24 21.64 15.87
C GLU A 17 -63.04 22.75 16.59
N MET A 18 -64.32 22.50 16.87
CA MET A 18 -65.18 23.45 17.60
C MET A 18 -64.92 23.50 19.09
N SER A 19 -64.16 22.58 19.66
CA SER A 19 -63.87 22.52 21.13
C SER A 19 -62.73 23.41 21.57
N THR A 20 -61.93 23.93 20.64
CA THR A 20 -60.77 24.77 20.88
C THR A 20 -60.80 26.05 20.09
N ALA A 21 -60.39 27.17 20.70
CA ALA A 21 -60.24 28.45 20.04
C ALA A 21 -58.81 28.98 20.23
N VAL A 22 -58.18 29.47 19.14
CA VAL A 22 -56.85 30.09 19.19
C VAL A 22 -56.95 31.45 19.84
N VAL A 23 -56.21 31.69 20.92
CA VAL A 23 -56.08 32.95 21.61
C VAL A 23 -54.95 33.79 21.07
N SER A 24 -53.79 33.14 20.90
CA SER A 24 -52.59 33.77 20.35
C SER A 24 -51.69 32.71 19.67
N PHE A 25 -50.85 33.16 18.79
CA PHE A 25 -49.77 32.34 18.26
C PHE A 25 -48.52 33.15 17.94
N SER A 26 -47.38 32.49 17.95
CA SER A 26 -46.10 33.01 17.44
C SER A 26 -45.41 31.92 16.65
N LEU A 27 -45.19 32.18 15.35
CA LEU A 27 -44.51 31.28 14.44
C LEU A 27 -43.14 31.85 14.11
N HIS A 28 -42.09 31.14 14.55
CA HIS A 28 -40.69 31.47 14.23
C HIS A 28 -40.18 30.55 13.12
N GLN A 29 -39.84 31.12 12.01
CA GLN A 29 -39.29 30.42 10.85
C GLN A 29 -37.94 31.04 10.41
N LYS A 30 -36.96 30.20 10.06
CA LYS A 30 -35.68 30.65 9.54
C LYS A 30 -35.11 29.59 8.62
N TYR A 31 -34.35 29.98 7.61
CA TYR A 31 -33.59 29.05 6.80
C TYR A 31 -32.71 28.11 7.68
N SER A 32 -32.74 26.85 7.33
CA SER A 32 -31.92 25.79 7.94
C SER A 32 -32.12 25.57 9.43
N ILE A 33 -33.31 25.98 9.92
CA ILE A 33 -33.77 25.71 11.29
C ILE A 33 -35.22 25.22 11.22
N PRO A 34 -35.58 24.07 11.85
CA PRO A 34 -36.97 23.66 11.99
C PRO A 34 -37.78 24.75 12.62
N PHE A 35 -38.96 25.09 12.06
CA PHE A 35 -39.79 26.14 12.66
C PHE A 35 -40.30 25.78 14.06
N ALA A 36 -40.58 26.78 14.84
CA ALA A 36 -41.25 26.68 16.12
C ALA A 36 -42.56 27.50 16.08
N LEU A 37 -43.67 26.85 16.28
CA LEU A 37 -44.99 27.48 16.37
C LEU A 37 -45.53 27.27 17.79
N GLU A 38 -45.62 28.38 18.52
CA GLU A 38 -46.22 28.42 19.83
C GLU A 38 -47.68 28.90 19.71
N VAL A 39 -48.64 28.13 20.21
CA VAL A 39 -50.05 28.44 20.13
C VAL A 39 -50.71 28.39 21.49
N GLY A 40 -51.32 29.47 21.88
CA GLY A 40 -52.20 29.51 23.04
C GLY A 40 -53.66 29.24 22.57
N ILE A 41 -54.26 28.23 23.13
CA ILE A 41 -55.67 27.89 22.86
C ILE A 41 -56.51 27.96 24.15
N ALA A 42 -57.79 28.21 23.99
CA ALA A 42 -58.78 28.09 25.03
C ALA A 42 -59.80 27.01 24.67
N SER A 43 -60.14 26.15 25.62
CA SER A 43 -61.11 25.07 25.43
C SER A 43 -62.12 25.01 26.54
N GLY A 44 -63.39 24.72 26.23
CA GLY A 44 -64.42 24.40 27.19
C GLY A 44 -64.30 23.00 27.81
N LEU A 45 -63.38 22.17 27.31
CA LEU A 45 -63.04 20.86 27.83
C LEU A 45 -61.86 21.01 28.84
N PHE A 46 -62.09 20.52 30.07
CA PHE A 46 -61.13 20.64 31.18
C PHE A 46 -60.30 19.37 31.38
N ASP A 47 -60.62 18.30 30.70
CA ASP A 47 -60.06 16.96 30.84
C ASP A 47 -59.17 16.52 29.66
N LEU A 48 -58.79 17.43 28.76
CA LEU A 48 -57.85 17.13 27.71
C LEU A 48 -56.46 16.81 28.31
N ALA A 49 -56.01 15.57 28.06
CA ALA A 49 -54.77 15.04 28.57
C ALA A 49 -53.61 15.32 27.59
N ALA A 50 -52.37 15.13 28.03
CA ALA A 50 -51.22 15.32 27.17
C ALA A 50 -51.22 14.34 25.98
N GLU A 51 -51.70 13.13 26.13
CA GLU A 51 -51.80 12.10 25.09
C GLU A 51 -52.77 12.48 23.97
N ASP A 52 -53.71 13.40 24.23
CA ASP A 52 -54.64 13.88 23.20
C ASP A 52 -53.94 14.82 22.20
N PHE A 53 -52.83 15.43 22.64
CA PHE A 53 -52.07 16.42 21.85
C PHE A 53 -50.73 15.89 21.31
N LEU A 54 -49.94 15.24 22.15
CA LEU A 54 -48.58 14.86 21.79
C LEU A 54 -48.54 13.95 20.57
N GLU A 55 -47.58 14.23 19.66
CA GLU A 55 -47.36 13.53 18.40
C GLU A 55 -48.56 13.65 17.41
N LYS A 56 -49.63 14.40 17.72
CA LYS A 56 -50.71 14.61 16.80
C LYS A 56 -50.36 15.65 15.74
N ASN A 57 -50.85 15.48 14.52
CA ASN A 57 -50.73 16.52 13.53
C ASN A 57 -51.61 17.71 13.91
N ALA A 58 -51.08 18.89 13.71
CA ALA A 58 -51.78 20.12 14.00
C ALA A 58 -51.64 21.08 12.80
N VAL A 59 -52.74 21.79 12.48
CA VAL A 59 -52.76 22.74 11.38
C VAL A 59 -53.33 24.07 11.89
N LEU A 60 -52.49 25.10 11.95
CA LEU A 60 -52.90 26.48 12.18
C LEU A 60 -53.32 27.08 10.86
N THR A 61 -54.50 27.69 10.79
CA THR A 61 -54.99 28.42 9.62
C THR A 61 -55.25 29.87 9.94
N VAL A 62 -54.67 30.76 9.16
CA VAL A 62 -54.93 32.21 9.15
C VAL A 62 -55.99 32.53 8.11
N TRP A 63 -57.10 33.08 8.48
CA TRP A 63 -58.23 33.39 7.65
C TRP A 63 -58.43 34.90 7.48
N GLN A 64 -58.88 35.29 6.28
CA GLN A 64 -59.45 36.58 5.99
C GLN A 64 -60.89 36.41 5.48
N GLY A 65 -61.87 36.69 6.33
CA GLY A 65 -63.23 36.24 6.05
C GLY A 65 -63.29 34.70 6.01
N ASP A 66 -63.84 34.16 4.91
CA ASP A 66 -63.93 32.71 4.69
C ASP A 66 -62.77 32.18 3.79
N THR A 67 -61.81 33.02 3.48
CA THR A 67 -60.67 32.65 2.64
C THR A 67 -59.43 32.37 3.47
N PRO A 68 -58.90 31.16 3.41
CA PRO A 68 -57.64 30.86 4.09
C PRO A 68 -56.50 31.59 3.36
N GLN A 69 -55.66 32.27 4.13
CA GLN A 69 -54.50 33.00 3.64
C GLN A 69 -53.20 32.24 3.81
N ARG A 70 -53.14 31.42 4.88
CA ARG A 70 -51.95 30.61 5.17
C ARG A 70 -52.33 29.39 6.02
N TYR A 71 -51.67 28.27 5.71
CA TYR A 71 -51.67 27.07 6.54
C TYR A 71 -50.28 26.86 7.14
N VAL A 72 -50.23 26.44 8.39
CA VAL A 72 -48.97 25.97 9.03
C VAL A 72 -49.21 24.60 9.62
N SER A 73 -48.59 23.58 9.05
CA SER A 73 -48.79 22.20 9.45
C SER A 73 -47.56 21.69 10.20
N GLY A 74 -47.79 20.97 11.27
CA GLY A 74 -46.72 20.36 12.07
C GLY A 74 -47.23 19.30 13.02
N ILE A 75 -46.39 18.85 13.94
CA ILE A 75 -46.73 17.93 15.02
C ILE A 75 -46.65 18.66 16.36
N VAL A 76 -47.53 18.33 17.28
CA VAL A 76 -47.49 18.86 18.62
C VAL A 76 -46.33 18.17 19.39
N THR A 77 -45.36 18.97 19.80
CA THR A 77 -44.14 18.51 20.49
C THR A 77 -44.16 18.73 21.96
N SER A 78 -44.98 19.69 22.41
CA SER A 78 -45.18 20.01 23.83
C SER A 78 -46.60 20.52 24.08
N VAL A 79 -47.15 20.22 25.22
CA VAL A 79 -48.38 20.77 25.71
C VAL A 79 -48.23 21.16 27.19
N GLN A 80 -48.63 22.38 27.50
CA GLN A 80 -48.61 22.90 28.87
C GLN A 80 -50.01 23.41 29.20
N PRO A 81 -50.74 22.75 30.13
CA PRO A 81 -51.98 23.30 30.69
C PRO A 81 -51.69 24.62 31.39
N GLY A 82 -52.48 25.63 31.11
CA GLY A 82 -52.39 26.96 31.69
C GLY A 82 -53.47 27.19 32.76
N GLU A 83 -53.80 28.46 32.95
CA GLU A 83 -54.84 28.87 33.88
C GLU A 83 -56.24 28.58 33.34
N ASN A 84 -57.22 28.36 34.19
CA ASN A 84 -58.63 28.34 33.83
C ASN A 84 -59.35 29.53 34.49
N ASN A 85 -60.41 29.99 33.81
CA ASN A 85 -61.23 31.07 34.25
C ASN A 85 -62.64 30.61 34.80
N GLY A 86 -62.78 29.30 35.02
CA GLY A 86 -64.08 28.68 35.45
C GLY A 86 -64.96 28.30 34.19
N TRP A 87 -64.73 28.88 33.04
CA TRP A 87 -65.44 28.61 31.78
C TRP A 87 -64.64 27.93 30.72
N GLN A 88 -63.28 28.23 30.68
CA GLN A 88 -62.36 27.71 29.75
C GLN A 88 -61.06 27.35 30.42
N MET A 89 -60.42 26.29 29.94
CA MET A 89 -59.03 25.88 30.23
C MET A 89 -58.13 26.38 29.14
N ARG A 90 -57.00 26.97 29.49
CA ARG A 90 -55.97 27.37 28.50
C ARG A 90 -54.98 26.25 28.34
N TYR A 91 -54.45 26.10 27.13
CA TYR A 91 -53.34 25.22 26.81
C TYR A 91 -52.36 25.97 25.96
N HIS A 92 -51.08 25.79 26.24
CA HIS A 92 -49.99 26.24 25.38
C HIS A 92 -49.42 25.05 24.64
N LEU A 93 -49.37 25.11 23.33
CA LEU A 93 -48.91 24.05 22.49
C LEU A 93 -47.68 24.52 21.71
N SER A 94 -46.58 23.71 21.77
CA SER A 94 -45.47 23.88 20.86
C SER A 94 -45.63 22.90 19.69
N ILE A 95 -45.56 23.40 18.44
CA ILE A 95 -45.75 22.66 17.23
C ILE A 95 -44.49 22.84 16.37
N SER A 96 -43.94 21.75 15.88
CA SER A 96 -42.75 21.76 15.06
C SER A 96 -42.95 20.92 13.79
N PRO A 97 -42.16 21.12 12.73
CA PRO A 97 -42.22 20.28 11.55
C PRO A 97 -41.80 18.84 11.87
N PRO A 98 -42.23 17.83 11.08
CA PRO A 98 -41.83 16.44 11.25
C PRO A 98 -40.33 16.22 11.31
N LEU A 99 -39.55 17.05 10.63
CA LEU A 99 -38.09 17.05 10.67
C LEU A 99 -37.51 17.17 12.11
N TRP A 100 -38.26 17.83 13.03
CA TRP A 100 -37.84 18.00 14.43
C TRP A 100 -37.55 16.67 15.12
N ARG A 101 -38.27 15.57 14.75
CA ARG A 101 -38.06 14.21 15.29
C ARG A 101 -36.64 13.71 15.04
N ALA A 102 -35.99 14.13 13.95
CA ALA A 102 -34.62 13.78 13.65
C ALA A 102 -33.61 14.31 14.70
N GLY A 103 -34.03 15.33 15.48
CA GLY A 103 -33.27 15.86 16.63
C GLY A 103 -33.29 14.97 17.86
N LEU A 104 -34.22 14.01 17.96
CA LEU A 104 -34.38 13.13 19.13
C LEU A 104 -33.57 11.84 19.03
N ARG A 105 -33.01 11.52 17.88
CA ARG A 105 -32.22 10.32 17.67
C ARG A 105 -30.78 10.67 17.41
N GLN A 106 -29.88 10.16 18.28
CA GLN A 106 -28.43 10.29 18.15
C GLN A 106 -27.81 8.96 17.70
N ASN A 107 -26.80 9.00 16.83
CA ASN A 107 -26.28 7.79 16.25
C ASN A 107 -24.78 7.87 15.88
N PHE A 108 -24.22 6.66 15.65
CA PHE A 108 -22.94 6.46 14.97
C PHE A 108 -23.20 5.63 13.73
N ARG A 109 -22.94 6.17 12.55
CA ARG A 109 -23.24 5.56 11.26
C ARG A 109 -22.19 5.86 10.23
N ILE A 110 -21.98 4.93 9.32
CA ILE A 110 -21.10 5.06 8.16
C ILE A 110 -21.97 5.05 6.90
N PHE A 111 -21.76 6.03 6.05
CA PHE A 111 -22.30 6.12 4.71
C PHE A 111 -21.14 6.03 3.72
N GLN A 112 -21.23 5.15 2.74
CA GLN A 112 -20.17 4.91 1.75
C GLN A 112 -20.75 5.02 0.34
N GLN A 113 -20.02 5.71 -0.55
CA GLN A 113 -20.41 5.86 -1.96
C GLN A 113 -21.85 6.37 -2.13
N GLN A 114 -22.26 7.31 -1.29
CA GLN A 114 -23.60 7.92 -1.31
C GLN A 114 -23.47 9.43 -1.46
N ASP A 115 -24.33 10.01 -2.30
CA ASP A 115 -24.49 11.43 -2.41
C ASP A 115 -25.38 12.00 -1.29
N ILE A 116 -25.43 13.32 -1.20
CA ILE A 116 -26.20 14.01 -0.17
C ILE A 116 -27.69 13.73 -0.31
N GLN A 117 -28.21 13.51 -1.52
CA GLN A 117 -29.62 13.20 -1.76
C GLN A 117 -29.99 11.83 -1.19
N ALA A 118 -29.17 10.80 -1.43
CA ALA A 118 -29.40 9.45 -0.91
C ALA A 118 -29.31 9.40 0.61
N ILE A 119 -28.30 10.07 1.19
CA ILE A 119 -28.15 10.17 2.66
C ILE A 119 -29.35 10.87 3.27
N SER A 120 -29.78 12.02 2.70
CA SER A 120 -30.94 12.77 3.15
C SER A 120 -32.22 11.96 3.07
N ALA A 121 -32.49 11.35 1.92
CA ALA A 121 -33.70 10.54 1.72
C ALA A 121 -33.83 9.43 2.75
N ARG A 122 -32.73 8.74 3.07
CA ARG A 122 -32.69 7.67 4.06
C ARG A 122 -33.03 8.18 5.47
N LEU A 123 -32.34 9.23 5.93
CA LEU A 123 -32.52 9.75 7.28
C LEU A 123 -33.87 10.45 7.46
N LEU A 124 -34.33 11.19 6.44
CA LEU A 124 -35.66 11.83 6.45
C LEU A 124 -36.78 10.80 6.49
N HIS A 125 -36.68 9.72 5.71
CA HIS A 125 -37.62 8.60 5.75
C HIS A 125 -37.69 7.98 7.14
N GLU A 126 -36.55 7.73 7.77
CA GLU A 126 -36.45 7.18 9.12
C GLU A 126 -37.01 8.14 10.20
N ALA A 127 -36.99 9.46 9.95
CA ALA A 127 -37.59 10.49 10.81
C ALA A 127 -39.10 10.70 10.54
N GLY A 128 -39.69 9.96 9.58
CA GLY A 128 -41.07 10.10 9.18
C GLY A 128 -41.35 11.26 8.21
N VAL A 129 -40.32 11.81 7.57
CA VAL A 129 -40.41 12.84 6.53
C VAL A 129 -40.25 12.14 5.16
N ALA A 130 -41.33 11.49 4.70
CA ALA A 130 -41.27 10.72 3.47
C ALA A 130 -41.38 11.59 2.20
N ASP A 131 -42.08 12.72 2.28
CA ASP A 131 -42.35 13.62 1.16
C ASP A 131 -41.58 14.94 1.35
N TRP A 132 -40.36 14.97 0.78
CA TRP A 132 -39.51 16.15 0.80
C TRP A 132 -39.16 16.54 -0.66
N MET A 133 -38.69 17.77 -0.87
CA MET A 133 -38.37 18.32 -2.15
C MET A 133 -36.88 18.63 -2.29
N PRO A 134 -36.07 17.83 -2.98
CA PRO A 134 -34.74 18.23 -3.42
C PRO A 134 -34.85 19.23 -4.56
N LEU A 135 -34.43 20.45 -4.32
CA LEU A 135 -34.36 21.54 -5.31
C LEU A 135 -32.90 21.81 -5.65
N PHE A 136 -32.24 20.78 -6.22
CA PHE A 136 -30.81 20.78 -6.52
C PHE A 136 -30.62 21.20 -7.98
N TYR A 137 -29.93 22.31 -8.17
CA TYR A 137 -29.57 22.89 -9.47
C TYR A 137 -28.08 22.64 -9.78
N GLU A 138 -27.28 22.32 -8.77
CA GLU A 138 -25.88 22.01 -8.88
C GLU A 138 -25.65 20.49 -8.70
N ALA A 139 -24.48 20.00 -9.11
CA ALA A 139 -24.11 18.59 -8.95
C ALA A 139 -23.54 18.35 -7.54
N HIS A 140 -24.06 17.35 -6.86
CA HIS A 140 -23.60 16.90 -5.54
C HIS A 140 -23.06 15.46 -5.66
N PRO A 141 -21.76 15.26 -5.94
CA PRO A 141 -21.21 13.94 -6.19
C PRO A 141 -21.19 13.06 -4.93
N ALA A 142 -21.13 11.74 -5.16
CA ALA A 142 -21.11 10.77 -4.08
C ALA A 142 -19.83 10.88 -3.24
N ARG A 143 -19.97 10.85 -1.92
CA ARG A 143 -18.88 10.84 -0.96
C ARG A 143 -18.34 9.42 -0.80
N GLU A 144 -17.01 9.25 -0.84
CA GLU A 144 -16.37 7.95 -0.62
C GLU A 144 -16.70 7.39 0.77
N PHE A 145 -16.66 8.26 1.78
CA PHE A 145 -16.87 7.90 3.17
C PHE A 145 -17.37 9.11 3.96
N CYS A 146 -18.45 8.94 4.70
CA CYS A 146 -19.05 9.97 5.52
C CYS A 146 -19.61 9.36 6.81
N VAL A 147 -19.26 9.95 7.95
CA VAL A 147 -19.59 9.41 9.26
C VAL A 147 -20.48 10.38 10.04
N GLN A 148 -21.62 9.90 10.48
CA GLN A 148 -22.36 10.46 11.59
C GLN A 148 -21.69 10.00 12.87
N TYR A 149 -21.09 10.92 13.62
CA TYR A 149 -20.29 10.57 14.79
C TYR A 149 -20.86 11.20 16.07
N GLY A 150 -21.73 10.47 16.76
CA GLY A 150 -22.34 10.93 18.00
C GLY A 150 -23.25 12.15 17.83
N GLU A 151 -23.70 12.41 16.60
CA GLU A 151 -24.61 13.50 16.25
C GLU A 151 -26.06 13.03 16.24
N THR A 152 -27.00 13.96 16.46
CA THR A 152 -28.40 13.69 16.11
C THR A 152 -28.55 13.61 14.60
N ASP A 153 -29.57 12.92 14.12
CA ASP A 153 -29.81 12.84 12.67
C ASP A 153 -30.04 14.24 12.07
N LEU A 154 -30.74 15.12 12.80
CA LEU A 154 -30.90 16.51 12.39
C LEU A 154 -29.57 17.27 12.35
N GLY A 155 -28.74 17.13 13.40
CA GLY A 155 -27.43 17.79 13.46
C GLY A 155 -26.53 17.32 12.33
N PHE A 156 -26.52 16.03 12.02
CA PHE A 156 -25.77 15.44 10.94
C PHE A 156 -26.24 15.96 9.57
N LEU A 157 -27.54 15.93 9.30
CA LEU A 157 -28.12 16.42 8.05
C LEU A 157 -27.83 17.91 7.84
N THR A 158 -28.08 18.74 8.87
CA THR A 158 -27.89 20.20 8.75
C THR A 158 -26.44 20.56 8.50
N ARG A 159 -25.51 19.82 9.12
CA ARG A 159 -24.07 19.98 8.88
C ARG A 159 -23.68 19.61 7.44
N LEU A 160 -24.14 18.48 6.95
CA LEU A 160 -23.86 18.05 5.57
C LEU A 160 -24.46 19.00 4.55
N TRP A 161 -25.71 19.44 4.77
CA TRP A 161 -26.35 20.42 3.89
C TRP A 161 -25.58 21.73 3.88
N ALA A 162 -25.12 22.22 5.04
CA ALA A 162 -24.30 23.42 5.08
C ALA A 162 -22.95 23.26 4.34
N GLU A 163 -22.32 22.09 4.44
CA GLU A 163 -21.07 21.78 3.74
C GLU A 163 -21.24 21.76 2.22
N GLU A 164 -22.37 21.23 1.74
CA GLU A 164 -22.75 21.19 0.32
C GLU A 164 -23.41 22.50 -0.19
N GLY A 165 -23.44 23.54 0.62
CA GLY A 165 -24.07 24.81 0.27
C GLY A 165 -25.60 24.79 0.25
N LEU A 166 -26.22 23.74 0.76
CA LEU A 166 -27.68 23.57 0.80
C LEU A 166 -28.28 24.28 2.01
N PHE A 167 -29.46 24.85 1.81
CA PHE A 167 -30.31 25.37 2.86
C PHE A 167 -31.71 24.77 2.76
N PHE A 168 -32.45 24.75 3.85
CA PHE A 168 -33.80 24.19 3.87
C PHE A 168 -34.84 25.11 4.46
N PHE A 169 -36.08 24.89 4.06
CA PHE A 169 -37.25 25.60 4.52
C PHE A 169 -38.51 24.76 4.29
N GLU A 170 -39.61 25.16 4.94
CA GLU A 170 -40.91 24.53 4.70
C GLU A 170 -41.64 25.22 3.59
N ARG A 171 -41.89 24.47 2.50
CA ARG A 171 -42.69 24.97 1.35
C ARG A 171 -44.16 24.70 1.56
N CYS A 172 -44.96 25.77 1.71
CA CYS A 172 -46.39 25.67 1.92
C CYS A 172 -47.14 25.42 0.60
N GLY A 173 -48.18 24.60 0.61
CA GLY A 173 -49.11 24.39 -0.49
C GLY A 173 -49.88 25.66 -0.83
N LYS A 174 -50.21 25.86 -2.11
CA LYS A 174 -50.99 27.04 -2.56
C LYS A 174 -52.48 26.96 -2.24
N ALA A 175 -53.03 25.76 -2.10
CA ALA A 175 -54.48 25.53 -2.01
C ALA A 175 -54.91 24.70 -0.76
N GLY A 176 -54.02 24.22 0.06
CA GLY A 176 -54.32 23.35 1.19
C GLY A 176 -53.26 23.33 2.26
N PRO A 177 -53.48 22.55 3.32
CA PRO A 177 -52.55 22.47 4.44
C PRO A 177 -51.27 21.66 4.13
N GLU A 178 -51.06 21.27 2.90
CA GLU A 178 -49.89 20.55 2.44
C GLU A 178 -48.62 21.39 2.69
N GLN A 179 -47.68 20.83 3.41
CA GLN A 179 -46.41 21.47 3.69
C GLN A 179 -45.30 20.40 3.50
N ARG A 180 -44.25 20.79 2.81
CA ARG A 180 -43.14 19.90 2.46
C ARG A 180 -41.81 20.53 2.84
N LEU A 181 -40.92 19.77 3.39
CA LEU A 181 -39.54 20.17 3.52
C LEU A 181 -38.89 20.34 2.16
N ALA A 182 -38.42 21.53 1.82
CA ALA A 182 -37.61 21.81 0.64
C ALA A 182 -36.13 21.96 1.08
N VAL A 183 -35.22 21.28 0.37
CA VAL A 183 -33.78 21.44 0.51
C VAL A 183 -33.27 21.99 -0.80
N CYS A 184 -32.59 23.12 -0.77
CA CYS A 184 -32.32 23.95 -1.95
C CYS A 184 -30.89 24.44 -2.00
N ASP A 185 -30.31 24.56 -3.19
CA ASP A 185 -28.95 25.07 -3.43
C ASP A 185 -28.91 26.36 -4.24
N ASP A 186 -30.10 26.87 -4.70
CA ASP A 186 -30.15 28.08 -5.53
C ASP A 186 -31.37 28.94 -5.25
N VAL A 187 -31.23 30.27 -5.34
CA VAL A 187 -32.32 31.24 -5.19
C VAL A 187 -33.43 31.03 -6.22
N ALA A 188 -33.14 30.43 -7.36
CA ALA A 188 -34.14 30.11 -8.40
C ALA A 188 -35.21 29.12 -7.91
N GLY A 189 -34.88 28.30 -6.89
CA GLY A 189 -35.85 27.35 -6.26
C GLY A 189 -36.89 28.01 -5.39
N LEU A 190 -36.79 29.31 -5.09
CA LEU A 190 -37.71 30.05 -4.24
C LEU A 190 -38.97 30.43 -5.01
N SER A 191 -40.10 30.47 -4.30
CA SER A 191 -41.39 30.92 -4.87
C SER A 191 -41.43 32.42 -4.96
N ASP A 192 -41.80 32.93 -6.12
CA ASP A 192 -42.02 34.37 -6.35
C ASP A 192 -43.43 34.80 -5.86
N MET A 193 -43.47 35.80 -4.99
CA MET A 193 -44.71 36.40 -4.46
C MET A 193 -45.13 37.67 -5.16
N GLY A 194 -44.35 38.12 -6.19
CA GLY A 194 -44.60 39.32 -6.93
C GLY A 194 -44.26 40.61 -6.18
N GLU A 195 -44.92 41.70 -6.56
CA GLU A 195 -44.65 43.02 -6.00
C GLU A 195 -45.38 43.26 -4.66
N ILE A 196 -44.67 43.80 -3.67
CA ILE A 196 -45.25 44.23 -2.39
C ILE A 196 -44.87 45.70 -2.17
N PRO A 197 -45.88 46.61 -2.08
CA PRO A 197 -45.64 48.02 -1.92
C PRO A 197 -45.17 48.38 -0.52
N PHE A 198 -44.32 49.38 -0.42
CA PHE A 198 -43.97 50.05 0.82
C PHE A 198 -45.00 51.11 1.16
N ASN A 199 -45.63 51.01 2.35
CA ASN A 199 -46.55 52.00 2.84
C ASN A 199 -46.34 52.23 4.33
N PRO A 200 -45.64 53.29 4.74
CA PRO A 200 -45.38 53.58 6.16
C PRO A 200 -46.60 54.12 6.91
N ASP A 201 -47.64 54.59 6.17
CA ASP A 201 -48.86 55.10 6.79
C ASP A 201 -49.91 53.98 6.95
N THR A 202 -49.96 53.41 8.11
CA THR A 202 -50.92 52.32 8.48
C THR A 202 -52.36 52.84 8.61
N THR A 203 -52.59 54.15 8.70
CA THR A 203 -53.92 54.71 8.87
C THR A 203 -54.69 54.92 7.58
N THR A 204 -53.96 55.13 6.44
CA THR A 204 -54.55 55.33 5.10
C THR A 204 -54.59 54.06 4.27
N GLY A 205 -53.87 53.03 4.71
CA GLY A 205 -53.79 51.75 4.02
C GLY A 205 -55.08 50.97 4.17
N GLY A 206 -55.82 50.88 3.11
CA GLY A 206 -56.90 49.94 2.95
C GLY A 206 -56.49 48.49 3.19
N THR A 207 -57.31 47.54 2.87
CA THR A 207 -57.13 46.11 3.01
C THR A 207 -55.93 45.50 2.22
N ALA A 208 -55.16 46.35 1.51
CA ALA A 208 -54.05 45.84 0.70
C ALA A 208 -52.82 45.38 1.50
N GLU A 209 -52.20 44.33 1.04
CA GLU A 209 -50.93 43.83 1.59
C GLU A 209 -49.82 44.84 1.35
N HIS A 210 -49.05 45.19 2.38
CA HIS A 210 -47.95 46.16 2.29
C HIS A 210 -46.87 45.91 3.37
N ILE A 211 -45.68 46.47 3.15
CA ILE A 211 -44.61 46.60 4.11
C ILE A 211 -44.65 47.97 4.72
N SER A 212 -44.82 48.05 6.04
CA SER A 212 -44.92 49.30 6.80
C SER A 212 -43.57 49.84 7.24
N GLU A 213 -42.63 48.96 7.56
CA GLU A 213 -41.26 49.32 7.92
C GLU A 213 -40.29 48.53 7.07
N PHE A 214 -39.19 49.18 6.63
CA PHE A 214 -38.11 48.52 5.95
C PHE A 214 -36.79 49.12 6.42
N ARG A 215 -36.02 48.39 7.23
CA ARG A 215 -34.77 48.84 7.82
C ARG A 215 -33.61 48.09 7.21
N TYR A 216 -32.91 48.75 6.29
CA TYR A 216 -31.74 48.21 5.61
C TYR A 216 -30.49 48.36 6.45
N ARG A 217 -29.66 47.37 6.40
CA ARG A 217 -28.34 47.29 7.02
C ARG A 217 -27.33 46.74 6.04
N ALA A 218 -26.20 47.40 5.92
CA ALA A 218 -25.03 46.85 5.27
C ALA A 218 -23.86 46.78 6.30
N GLN A 219 -23.05 45.75 6.23
CA GLN A 219 -21.91 45.60 7.12
C GLN A 219 -20.70 45.06 6.38
N ILE A 220 -19.52 45.31 6.95
CA ILE A 220 -18.26 44.73 6.49
C ILE A 220 -18.28 43.23 6.81
N SER A 221 -17.94 42.42 5.80
CA SER A 221 -17.83 40.98 5.89
C SER A 221 -16.54 40.52 5.19
N PRO A 222 -16.06 39.29 5.38
CA PRO A 222 -14.88 38.77 4.70
C PRO A 222 -14.91 39.06 3.20
N SER A 223 -13.74 39.33 2.62
CA SER A 223 -13.58 39.69 1.21
C SER A 223 -13.17 38.53 0.33
N SER A 224 -12.47 37.57 0.90
CA SER A 224 -12.00 36.38 0.18
C SER A 224 -11.92 35.17 1.11
N VAL A 225 -12.02 34.01 0.52
CA VAL A 225 -11.76 32.71 1.18
C VAL A 225 -10.68 31.99 0.41
N GLU A 226 -9.69 31.50 1.11
CA GLU A 226 -8.73 30.56 0.61
C GLU A 226 -8.91 29.24 1.35
N SER A 227 -9.00 28.13 0.60
CA SER A 227 -9.15 26.80 1.14
C SER A 227 -8.09 25.89 0.59
N ARG A 228 -7.51 25.05 1.46
CA ARG A 228 -6.53 24.06 1.06
C ARG A 228 -6.86 22.69 1.64
N ASP A 229 -6.64 21.65 0.83
CA ASP A 229 -6.69 20.25 1.30
C ASP A 229 -5.62 19.42 0.59
N TRP A 230 -5.47 18.18 1.00
CA TRP A 230 -4.48 17.27 0.47
C TRP A 230 -5.06 15.85 0.33
N THR A 231 -4.63 15.14 -0.72
CA THR A 231 -4.97 13.74 -0.89
C THR A 231 -3.72 12.91 -1.19
N PHE A 232 -3.64 11.73 -0.61
CA PHE A 232 -2.51 10.82 -0.83
C PHE A 232 -2.52 10.21 -2.25
N ARG A 233 -3.66 10.21 -2.95
CA ARG A 233 -3.78 9.65 -4.31
C ARG A 233 -3.05 10.47 -5.35
N THR A 234 -3.04 11.77 -5.16
CA THR A 234 -2.36 12.75 -6.01
C THR A 234 -1.57 13.72 -5.15
N PRO A 235 -0.44 13.29 -4.54
CA PRO A 235 0.27 14.09 -3.55
C PRO A 235 0.84 15.40 -4.08
N GLY A 236 1.09 15.49 -5.39
CA GLY A 236 1.50 16.73 -6.08
C GLY A 236 0.37 17.66 -6.48
N TRP A 237 -0.90 17.29 -6.22
CA TRP A 237 -2.02 18.19 -6.48
C TRP A 237 -1.99 19.37 -5.52
N PRO A 238 -2.07 20.63 -6.03
CA PRO A 238 -1.97 21.80 -5.17
C PRO A 238 -3.04 21.87 -4.09
N GLY A 239 -4.26 21.35 -4.40
CA GLY A 239 -5.39 21.32 -3.50
C GLY A 239 -5.76 22.69 -2.92
N TYR A 240 -5.47 23.76 -3.65
CA TYR A 240 -5.62 25.16 -3.26
C TYR A 240 -6.65 25.85 -4.14
N TYR A 241 -7.64 26.46 -3.49
CA TYR A 241 -8.69 27.20 -4.17
C TYR A 241 -8.98 28.51 -3.43
N SER A 242 -9.21 29.57 -4.18
CA SER A 242 -9.62 30.87 -3.65
C SER A 242 -10.90 31.36 -4.33
N HIS A 243 -11.70 32.09 -3.57
CA HIS A 243 -12.89 32.77 -4.09
C HIS A 243 -13.02 34.16 -3.47
N GLU A 244 -13.18 35.16 -4.30
CA GLU A 244 -13.43 36.52 -3.87
C GLU A 244 -14.93 36.78 -3.72
N GLY A 245 -15.31 37.53 -2.69
CA GLY A 245 -16.69 37.91 -2.46
C GLY A 245 -17.19 38.91 -3.50
N GLU A 246 -18.46 38.82 -3.86
CA GLU A 246 -19.10 39.79 -4.72
C GLU A 246 -19.37 41.10 -3.98
N SER A 247 -19.56 42.19 -4.73
CA SER A 247 -19.98 43.49 -4.21
C SER A 247 -19.10 44.04 -3.08
N LEU A 248 -17.78 44.09 -3.30
CA LEU A 248 -16.80 44.58 -2.30
C LEU A 248 -16.73 46.12 -2.21
N ASN A 249 -17.65 46.85 -2.87
CA ASN A 249 -17.66 48.32 -2.86
C ASN A 249 -17.81 48.83 -1.41
N GLY A 250 -16.92 49.77 -1.05
CA GLY A 250 -16.95 50.43 0.25
C GLY A 250 -16.24 49.70 1.38
N GLN A 251 -15.59 48.57 1.11
CA GLN A 251 -14.74 47.88 2.09
C GLN A 251 -13.35 47.57 1.53
N ARG A 252 -12.42 47.18 2.42
CA ARG A 252 -11.08 46.70 2.03
C ARG A 252 -11.18 45.27 1.48
N THR A 253 -10.27 44.91 0.58
CA THR A 253 -10.20 43.58 -0.04
C THR A 253 -9.30 42.58 0.70
N GLN A 254 -8.66 42.98 1.81
CA GLN A 254 -7.69 42.17 2.57
C GLN A 254 -8.33 41.38 3.71
N TYR A 255 -9.65 41.27 3.78
CA TYR A 255 -10.30 40.47 4.84
C TYR A 255 -10.44 39.03 4.39
N GLU A 256 -9.31 38.33 4.39
CA GLU A 256 -9.19 36.94 3.98
C GLU A 256 -9.55 35.97 5.11
N VAL A 257 -10.21 34.90 4.77
CA VAL A 257 -10.43 33.73 5.63
C VAL A 257 -9.69 32.55 5.01
N TYR A 258 -8.68 32.05 5.70
CA TYR A 258 -7.97 30.82 5.31
C TYR A 258 -8.54 29.62 6.03
N ASP A 259 -8.90 28.57 5.29
CA ASP A 259 -9.54 27.37 5.80
C ASP A 259 -8.75 26.11 5.46
N TYR A 260 -8.31 25.39 6.50
CA TYR A 260 -7.60 24.14 6.40
C TYR A 260 -8.02 23.19 7.54
N PRO A 261 -8.33 21.90 7.23
CA PRO A 261 -8.49 21.28 5.94
C PRO A 261 -9.78 21.71 5.23
N GLY A 262 -9.72 21.88 3.90
CA GLY A 262 -10.85 22.30 3.08
C GLY A 262 -11.96 21.26 2.91
N ARG A 263 -11.71 20.00 3.27
CA ARG A 263 -12.65 18.86 3.24
C ARG A 263 -13.07 18.42 1.84
N PHE A 264 -12.18 18.61 0.87
CA PHE A 264 -12.37 18.17 -0.49
C PHE A 264 -11.17 17.32 -0.94
N LYS A 265 -11.37 16.47 -1.94
CA LYS A 265 -10.35 15.55 -2.45
C LYS A 265 -10.16 15.65 -3.98
N ASP A 266 -10.89 16.57 -4.60
CA ASP A 266 -10.87 16.83 -6.03
C ASP A 266 -11.16 18.29 -6.32
N GLU A 267 -10.95 18.67 -7.59
CA GLU A 267 -11.04 20.04 -8.06
C GLU A 267 -12.48 20.60 -7.98
N GLN A 268 -13.48 19.79 -8.32
CA GLN A 268 -14.88 20.22 -8.35
C GLN A 268 -15.34 20.64 -6.96
N HIS A 269 -15.20 19.73 -5.98
CA HIS A 269 -15.54 20.04 -4.58
C HIS A 269 -14.68 21.19 -4.02
N GLY A 270 -13.41 21.28 -4.42
CA GLY A 270 -12.53 22.35 -3.96
C GLY A 270 -13.04 23.74 -4.36
N ARG A 271 -13.43 23.91 -5.61
CA ARG A 271 -14.02 25.15 -6.15
C ARG A 271 -15.36 25.47 -5.50
N ASP A 272 -16.27 24.47 -5.47
CA ASP A 272 -17.63 24.67 -5.01
C ASP A 272 -17.66 24.95 -3.51
N PHE A 273 -16.98 24.17 -2.68
CA PHE A 273 -16.95 24.38 -1.23
C PHE A 273 -16.29 25.71 -0.85
N THR A 274 -15.25 26.15 -1.58
CA THR A 274 -14.64 27.46 -1.35
C THR A 274 -15.62 28.58 -1.68
N ARG A 275 -16.37 28.47 -2.78
CA ARG A 275 -17.44 29.39 -3.16
C ARG A 275 -18.57 29.41 -2.11
N TYR A 276 -19.10 28.26 -1.72
CA TYR A 276 -20.17 28.18 -0.70
C TYR A 276 -19.76 28.82 0.63
N ARG A 277 -18.50 28.64 1.01
CA ARG A 277 -17.96 29.30 2.23
C ARG A 277 -17.95 30.81 2.09
N MET A 278 -17.50 31.31 0.95
CA MET A 278 -17.49 32.75 0.70
C MET A 278 -18.90 33.33 0.73
N GLU A 279 -19.85 32.70 0.03
CA GLU A 279 -21.26 33.07 0.01
C GLU A 279 -21.86 33.01 1.43
N GLY A 280 -21.57 31.95 2.20
CA GLY A 280 -22.04 31.80 3.58
C GLY A 280 -21.47 32.85 4.54
N LEU A 281 -20.20 33.24 4.39
CA LEU A 281 -19.55 34.30 5.21
C LEU A 281 -20.06 35.69 4.88
N ARG A 282 -20.72 35.86 3.72
CA ARG A 282 -21.29 37.14 3.27
C ARG A 282 -22.80 37.15 3.23
N ASN A 283 -23.46 36.12 3.74
CA ASN A 283 -24.93 35.99 3.72
C ASN A 283 -25.64 37.14 4.44
N ASP A 284 -24.96 37.83 5.36
CA ASP A 284 -25.43 38.93 6.17
C ASP A 284 -24.78 40.29 5.81
N ALA A 285 -23.95 40.35 4.76
CA ALA A 285 -23.32 41.60 4.30
C ALA A 285 -24.32 42.68 3.98
N GLU A 286 -25.47 42.31 3.43
CA GLU A 286 -26.62 43.16 3.20
C GLU A 286 -27.86 42.46 3.72
N THR A 287 -28.54 43.04 4.68
CA THR A 287 -29.82 42.54 5.25
C THR A 287 -30.83 43.66 5.37
N ALA A 288 -32.09 43.30 5.42
CA ALA A 288 -33.10 44.25 5.86
C ALA A 288 -34.11 43.55 6.77
N VAL A 289 -34.63 44.30 7.71
CA VAL A 289 -35.74 43.88 8.55
C VAL A 289 -36.98 44.65 8.12
N CYS A 290 -38.03 43.92 7.75
CA CYS A 290 -39.29 44.52 7.37
C CYS A 290 -40.42 44.07 8.28
N LEU A 291 -41.40 44.97 8.51
CA LEU A 291 -42.65 44.73 9.17
C LEU A 291 -43.76 44.79 8.15
N CYS A 292 -44.58 43.77 8.06
CA CYS A 292 -45.66 43.69 7.09
C CYS A 292 -46.95 43.14 7.69
N ASN A 293 -48.07 43.38 7.01
CA ASN A 293 -49.39 42.90 7.37
C ASN A 293 -49.83 41.65 6.61
N THR A 294 -48.93 41.01 5.89
CA THR A 294 -49.26 39.81 5.10
C THR A 294 -48.64 38.55 5.73
N PRO A 295 -49.42 37.47 5.87
CA PRO A 295 -48.86 36.17 6.30
C PRO A 295 -48.13 35.44 5.18
N LYS A 296 -48.07 35.95 3.96
CA LYS A 296 -47.50 35.28 2.77
C LYS A 296 -46.00 35.38 2.65
N LEU A 297 -45.36 36.19 3.51
CA LEU A 297 -43.89 36.28 3.54
C LEU A 297 -43.35 35.32 4.60
N TRP A 298 -42.66 34.27 4.13
CA TRP A 298 -41.98 33.25 4.97
C TRP A 298 -40.67 32.82 4.31
N PRO A 299 -39.76 32.20 5.01
CA PRO A 299 -38.51 31.63 4.44
C PRO A 299 -38.83 30.69 3.27
N GLY A 300 -38.19 30.90 2.13
CA GLY A 300 -38.44 30.15 0.88
C GLY A 300 -39.28 30.91 -0.16
N VAL A 301 -39.60 32.20 0.10
CA VAL A 301 -40.20 33.08 -0.90
C VAL A 301 -39.31 34.28 -1.21
N ARG A 302 -39.48 34.82 -2.39
CA ARG A 302 -38.90 36.09 -2.85
C ARG A 302 -40.00 37.03 -3.27
N PHE A 303 -39.75 38.32 -3.17
CA PHE A 303 -40.70 39.37 -3.55
C PHE A 303 -39.97 40.63 -4.07
N THR A 304 -40.61 41.44 -4.84
CA THR A 304 -40.10 42.73 -5.28
C THR A 304 -40.66 43.83 -4.40
N LEU A 305 -39.80 44.58 -3.70
CA LEU A 305 -40.20 45.77 -2.96
C LEU A 305 -40.41 46.92 -3.93
N THR A 306 -41.56 47.63 -3.82
CA THR A 306 -41.88 48.79 -4.64
C THR A 306 -42.31 49.98 -3.79
N GLY A 307 -42.17 51.22 -4.32
CA GLY A 307 -42.62 52.42 -3.66
C GLY A 307 -41.81 52.90 -2.46
N ASN A 308 -40.64 52.30 -2.19
CA ASN A 308 -39.75 52.81 -1.16
C ASN A 308 -39.10 54.12 -1.64
N PRO A 309 -39.00 55.18 -0.79
CA PRO A 309 -38.32 56.42 -1.12
C PRO A 309 -36.87 56.25 -1.57
N SER A 310 -36.16 55.27 -1.02
CA SER A 310 -34.84 54.91 -1.50
C SER A 310 -34.95 53.98 -2.71
N GLY A 311 -34.68 54.50 -3.90
CA GLY A 311 -34.80 53.75 -5.15
C GLY A 311 -33.95 52.47 -5.22
N THR A 312 -32.81 52.43 -4.50
CA THR A 312 -31.90 51.28 -4.45
C THR A 312 -32.50 50.10 -3.69
N LEU A 313 -33.50 50.32 -2.86
CA LEU A 313 -34.16 49.26 -2.07
C LEU A 313 -35.37 48.68 -2.86
N ASN A 314 -35.86 49.35 -3.91
CA ASN A 314 -36.90 48.84 -4.78
C ASN A 314 -36.32 47.77 -5.73
N ARG A 315 -36.07 46.61 -5.18
CA ARG A 315 -35.50 45.45 -5.88
C ARG A 315 -36.08 44.15 -5.31
N GLU A 316 -35.64 43.03 -5.86
CA GLU A 316 -36.05 41.72 -5.41
C GLU A 316 -35.29 41.31 -4.11
N TRP A 317 -36.06 40.80 -3.15
CA TRP A 317 -35.61 40.35 -1.85
C TRP A 317 -36.08 38.93 -1.60
N GLN A 318 -35.25 38.11 -0.94
CA GLN A 318 -35.62 36.79 -0.44
C GLN A 318 -35.79 36.83 1.07
N VAL A 319 -36.80 36.12 1.59
CA VAL A 319 -37.08 36.04 3.02
C VAL A 319 -36.24 34.90 3.64
N ILE A 320 -35.37 35.23 4.59
CA ILE A 320 -34.51 34.28 5.28
C ILE A 320 -35.03 33.94 6.66
N SER A 321 -35.79 34.80 7.30
CA SER A 321 -36.41 34.59 8.58
C SER A 321 -37.77 35.33 8.68
N SER A 322 -38.71 34.76 9.40
CA SER A 322 -39.99 35.43 9.72
C SER A 322 -40.49 35.09 11.13
N ILE A 323 -41.07 36.08 11.77
CA ILE A 323 -41.82 35.90 13.02
C ILE A 323 -43.25 36.42 12.72
N LEU A 324 -44.14 35.43 12.56
CA LEU A 324 -45.56 35.73 12.35
C LEU A 324 -46.32 35.57 13.68
N SER A 325 -46.88 36.66 14.20
CA SER A 325 -47.57 36.64 15.47
C SER A 325 -49.04 37.11 15.27
N GLY A 326 -49.96 36.45 15.95
CA GLY A 326 -51.37 36.76 15.93
C GLY A 326 -51.96 36.71 17.31
N GLU A 327 -52.82 37.69 17.58
CA GLU A 327 -53.60 37.78 18.83
C GLU A 327 -55.09 37.77 18.48
N GLN A 328 -55.87 36.96 19.18
CA GLN A 328 -57.32 36.83 19.01
C GLN A 328 -58.01 36.83 20.43
N PRO A 329 -57.97 37.96 21.12
CA PRO A 329 -58.46 38.07 22.51
C PRO A 329 -59.93 37.66 22.67
N GLN A 330 -60.78 37.87 21.66
CA GLN A 330 -62.17 37.49 21.67
C GLN A 330 -62.44 35.96 21.75
N ALA A 331 -61.41 35.13 21.62
CA ALA A 331 -61.49 33.69 21.89
C ALA A 331 -61.66 33.38 23.36
N LEU A 332 -61.34 34.34 24.24
CA LEU A 332 -61.49 34.22 25.71
C LEU A 332 -62.87 34.73 26.12
N HIS A 333 -63.56 33.95 26.96
CA HIS A 333 -64.81 34.34 27.56
C HIS A 333 -64.61 35.59 28.45
N GLY A 334 -65.41 36.63 28.23
CA GLY A 334 -65.32 37.88 28.98
C GLY A 334 -64.29 38.90 28.45
N SER A 335 -63.61 38.64 27.35
CA SER A 335 -62.72 39.60 26.71
C SER A 335 -63.52 40.77 26.12
N GLN A 336 -63.15 42.00 26.42
CA GLN A 336 -63.81 43.22 25.91
C GLN A 336 -62.84 44.02 25.03
N GLY A 337 -63.27 44.25 23.78
CA GLY A 337 -62.89 45.43 22.99
C GLY A 337 -61.65 45.34 22.16
N GLU A 338 -60.80 44.30 22.21
CA GLU A 338 -59.63 44.19 21.39
C GLU A 338 -59.94 43.31 20.15
N GLY A 339 -59.64 43.85 18.93
CA GLY A 339 -59.77 43.09 17.69
C GLY A 339 -58.63 42.12 17.46
N THR A 340 -58.84 41.16 16.55
CA THR A 340 -57.76 40.24 16.09
C THR A 340 -56.66 41.05 15.39
N THR A 341 -55.41 40.77 15.79
CA THR A 341 -54.23 41.41 15.18
C THR A 341 -53.32 40.37 14.54
N LEU A 342 -52.61 40.79 13.50
CA LEU A 342 -51.57 39.98 12.87
C LEU A 342 -50.38 40.87 12.52
N SER A 343 -49.20 40.40 12.83
CA SER A 343 -47.94 41.07 12.52
C SER A 343 -46.95 40.03 12.01
N ASN A 344 -46.29 40.38 10.91
CA ASN A 344 -45.19 39.54 10.35
C ASN A 344 -43.92 40.37 10.26
N ARG A 345 -42.94 40.00 11.01
CA ARG A 345 -41.59 40.59 11.00
C ARG A 345 -40.68 39.69 10.20
N CYS A 346 -40.15 40.14 9.08
CA CYS A 346 -39.28 39.35 8.25
C CYS A 346 -37.86 39.92 8.27
N GLU A 347 -36.87 39.07 8.18
CA GLU A 347 -35.51 39.40 7.83
C GLU A 347 -35.31 38.96 6.36
N VAL A 348 -34.77 39.83 5.55
CA VAL A 348 -34.60 39.60 4.10
C VAL A 348 -33.20 39.95 3.66
N VAL A 349 -32.74 39.27 2.62
CA VAL A 349 -31.49 39.58 1.91
C VAL A 349 -31.78 39.77 0.44
N PRO A 350 -30.89 40.44 -0.34
CA PRO A 350 -31.08 40.55 -1.78
C PRO A 350 -31.26 39.18 -2.46
N ALA A 351 -32.15 39.10 -3.44
CA ALA A 351 -32.41 37.87 -4.19
C ALA A 351 -31.57 37.76 -5.47
N ASP A 352 -30.58 38.65 -5.64
CA ASP A 352 -29.58 38.63 -6.71
C ASP A 352 -28.45 37.59 -6.44
N ARG A 353 -28.46 36.97 -5.26
CA ARG A 353 -27.49 35.97 -4.81
C ARG A 353 -28.18 34.87 -4.04
N THR A 354 -27.58 33.69 -4.03
CA THR A 354 -28.01 32.54 -3.21
C THR A 354 -27.52 32.73 -1.78
N TRP A 355 -28.45 32.60 -0.82
CA TRP A 355 -28.10 32.57 0.59
C TRP A 355 -27.53 31.17 0.97
N ARG A 356 -26.45 31.12 1.74
CA ARG A 356 -25.83 29.88 2.18
C ARG A 356 -25.73 29.83 3.70
N VAL A 357 -25.84 28.63 4.24
CA VAL A 357 -25.56 28.40 5.66
C VAL A 357 -24.05 28.57 5.90
N PRO A 358 -23.63 29.35 6.92
CA PRO A 358 -22.22 29.32 7.33
C PRO A 358 -21.79 27.90 7.68
N PRO A 359 -20.53 27.52 7.44
CA PRO A 359 -20.03 26.19 7.78
C PRO A 359 -20.28 25.83 9.24
N LEU A 360 -20.91 24.69 9.48
CA LEU A 360 -21.18 24.18 10.82
C LEU A 360 -20.00 23.34 11.33
N PRO A 361 -19.69 23.37 12.64
CA PRO A 361 -18.61 22.58 13.21
C PRO A 361 -18.87 21.07 13.03
N LYS A 362 -17.88 20.34 12.53
CA LYS A 362 -17.90 18.90 12.42
C LYS A 362 -17.49 18.27 13.76
N PRO A 363 -18.09 17.17 14.19
CA PRO A 363 -17.66 16.48 15.40
C PRO A 363 -16.21 16.00 15.23
N ARG A 364 -15.45 16.03 16.32
CA ARG A 364 -14.07 15.55 16.34
C ARG A 364 -13.98 14.27 17.15
N VAL A 365 -13.17 13.35 16.65
CA VAL A 365 -12.80 12.16 17.38
C VAL A 365 -11.64 12.50 18.32
N ASP A 366 -11.86 12.34 19.61
CA ASP A 366 -10.85 12.58 20.65
C ASP A 366 -10.01 11.31 20.84
N GLY A 367 -8.86 11.26 20.19
CA GLY A 367 -7.90 10.18 20.31
C GLY A 367 -8.21 8.91 19.51
N PRO A 368 -7.29 7.94 19.57
CA PRO A 368 -7.35 6.73 18.77
C PRO A 368 -8.42 5.75 19.28
N GLN A 369 -8.91 4.91 18.37
CA GLN A 369 -9.94 3.90 18.63
C GLN A 369 -9.47 2.52 18.18
N SER A 370 -10.00 1.48 18.84
CA SER A 370 -9.80 0.10 18.43
C SER A 370 -10.80 -0.32 17.35
N ALA A 371 -10.33 -1.01 16.33
CA ALA A 371 -11.16 -1.60 15.29
C ALA A 371 -10.61 -2.98 14.89
N THR A 372 -11.44 -3.81 14.27
CA THR A 372 -11.04 -5.14 13.77
C THR A 372 -10.94 -5.11 12.25
N VAL A 373 -9.84 -5.62 11.70
CA VAL A 373 -9.64 -5.74 10.25
C VAL A 373 -10.64 -6.73 9.66
N THR A 374 -11.23 -6.38 8.53
CA THR A 374 -12.27 -7.15 7.86
C THR A 374 -11.97 -7.39 6.39
N GLY A 375 -12.68 -8.33 5.80
CA GLY A 375 -12.57 -8.68 4.39
C GLY A 375 -13.53 -9.78 3.97
N PRO A 376 -13.42 -10.32 2.76
CA PRO A 376 -14.25 -11.41 2.25
C PRO A 376 -14.15 -12.67 3.11
N ALA A 377 -15.24 -13.42 3.15
CA ALA A 377 -15.29 -14.69 3.88
C ALA A 377 -14.25 -15.68 3.33
N GLY A 378 -13.48 -16.29 4.24
CA GLY A 378 -12.44 -17.28 3.89
C GLY A 378 -11.11 -16.66 3.43
N GLU A 379 -10.97 -15.33 3.44
CA GLU A 379 -9.72 -14.63 3.17
C GLU A 379 -8.97 -14.31 4.47
N GLU A 380 -7.65 -14.35 4.44
CA GLU A 380 -6.79 -13.97 5.58
C GLU A 380 -6.17 -12.57 5.43
N ILE A 381 -5.93 -12.12 4.20
CA ILE A 381 -5.30 -10.85 3.89
C ILE A 381 -6.11 -10.16 2.80
N PHE A 382 -6.65 -8.98 3.09
CA PHE A 382 -7.43 -8.20 2.15
C PHE A 382 -6.95 -6.76 2.15
N CYS A 383 -6.28 -6.36 1.09
CA CYS A 383 -5.76 -5.01 0.91
C CYS A 383 -5.87 -4.58 -0.56
N ASP A 384 -5.73 -3.29 -0.80
CA ASP A 384 -5.61 -2.73 -2.14
C ASP A 384 -4.13 -2.50 -2.55
N GLU A 385 -3.92 -1.86 -3.71
CA GLU A 385 -2.60 -1.55 -4.27
C GLU A 385 -1.74 -0.62 -3.39
N HIS A 386 -2.36 0.13 -2.48
CA HIS A 386 -1.67 1.00 -1.52
C HIS A 386 -1.45 0.33 -0.15
N GLY A 387 -1.77 -0.96 -0.01
CA GLY A 387 -1.67 -1.67 1.26
C GLY A 387 -2.70 -1.22 2.30
N ARG A 388 -3.78 -0.54 1.88
CA ARG A 388 -4.90 -0.15 2.74
C ARG A 388 -5.73 -1.36 3.10
N VAL A 389 -6.37 -1.30 4.27
CA VAL A 389 -7.28 -2.36 4.74
C VAL A 389 -8.63 -1.77 5.14
N ARG A 390 -9.61 -2.61 5.29
CA ARG A 390 -10.94 -2.24 5.80
C ARG A 390 -11.12 -2.76 7.20
N VAL A 391 -11.89 -2.01 8.01
CA VAL A 391 -12.09 -2.34 9.41
C VAL A 391 -13.56 -2.26 9.82
N LYS A 392 -13.90 -2.97 10.87
CA LYS A 392 -15.14 -2.85 11.62
C LYS A 392 -14.86 -2.04 12.88
N PHE A 393 -15.41 -0.84 12.98
CA PHE A 393 -15.36 -0.04 14.21
C PHE A 393 -16.25 -0.65 15.29
N ARG A 394 -15.87 -0.54 16.55
CA ARG A 394 -16.62 -1.11 17.69
C ARG A 394 -18.02 -0.49 17.85
N TRP A 395 -18.17 0.77 17.54
CA TRP A 395 -19.43 1.51 17.59
C TRP A 395 -20.34 1.28 16.39
N ASP A 396 -19.84 0.78 15.28
CA ASP A 396 -20.64 0.56 14.08
C ASP A 396 -21.54 -0.67 14.23
N ARG A 397 -22.83 -0.44 14.36
CA ARG A 397 -23.87 -1.47 14.53
C ARG A 397 -24.61 -1.85 13.26
N TYR A 398 -24.38 -1.11 12.16
CA TYR A 398 -25.16 -1.27 10.93
C TYR A 398 -24.44 -2.09 9.87
N ASN A 399 -23.14 -1.88 9.69
CA ASN A 399 -22.39 -2.59 8.68
C ASN A 399 -21.94 -3.96 9.19
N PRO A 400 -22.07 -5.03 8.40
CA PRO A 400 -21.52 -6.33 8.75
C PRO A 400 -19.99 -6.28 8.76
N ALA A 401 -19.35 -7.23 9.44
CA ALA A 401 -17.89 -7.35 9.46
C ALA A 401 -17.37 -8.06 8.20
N THR A 402 -17.57 -7.45 7.04
CA THR A 402 -17.19 -7.94 5.71
C THR A 402 -16.28 -6.95 5.00
N GLU A 403 -16.01 -7.21 3.72
CA GLU A 403 -15.29 -6.29 2.83
C GLU A 403 -15.97 -4.93 2.64
N ALA A 404 -17.21 -4.78 3.04
CA ALA A 404 -17.97 -3.53 2.92
C ALA A 404 -18.06 -2.73 4.25
N SER A 405 -17.36 -3.14 5.31
CA SER A 405 -17.55 -2.56 6.64
C SER A 405 -17.04 -1.11 6.79
N SER A 406 -16.04 -0.69 6.01
CA SER A 406 -15.52 0.68 6.00
C SER A 406 -14.97 1.06 4.62
N CYS A 407 -14.50 2.30 4.49
CA CYS A 407 -13.61 2.69 3.38
C CYS A 407 -12.25 1.98 3.51
N TRP A 408 -11.44 2.08 2.46
CA TRP A 408 -10.05 1.70 2.50
C TRP A 408 -9.24 2.65 3.39
N ILE A 409 -8.62 2.13 4.45
CA ILE A 409 -7.89 2.92 5.45
C ILE A 409 -6.40 2.66 5.31
N ARG A 410 -5.61 3.73 5.18
CA ARG A 410 -4.15 3.66 5.12
C ARG A 410 -3.58 3.10 6.42
N VAL A 411 -2.50 2.33 6.30
CA VAL A 411 -1.77 1.75 7.44
C VAL A 411 -0.43 2.45 7.57
N SER A 412 -0.19 3.07 8.71
CA SER A 412 1.13 3.60 9.06
C SER A 412 2.15 2.47 9.17
N GLN A 413 3.28 2.60 8.51
CA GLN A 413 4.40 1.68 8.59
C GLN A 413 5.54 2.31 9.39
N ALA A 414 6.38 1.49 10.01
CA ALA A 414 7.52 1.98 10.80
C ALA A 414 8.53 2.77 9.94
N TRP A 415 8.58 2.47 8.65
CA TRP A 415 9.43 3.13 7.66
C TRP A 415 8.76 3.04 6.30
N ALA A 416 8.64 4.15 5.56
CA ALA A 416 8.00 4.21 4.26
C ALA A 416 8.69 5.24 3.37
N GLY A 417 9.16 4.80 2.20
CA GLY A 417 9.75 5.63 1.17
C GLY A 417 9.50 5.04 -0.23
N PRO A 418 9.89 5.73 -1.31
CA PRO A 418 9.66 5.27 -2.68
C PRO A 418 10.50 4.00 -2.95
N GLY A 419 9.84 2.86 -3.01
CA GLY A 419 10.48 1.57 -3.27
C GLY A 419 11.24 0.93 -2.10
N PHE A 420 11.24 1.54 -0.91
CA PHE A 420 11.89 0.98 0.27
C PHE A 420 11.09 1.20 1.55
N GLY A 421 11.36 0.42 2.59
CA GLY A 421 10.72 0.56 3.89
C GLY A 421 10.25 -0.75 4.52
N ASN A 422 9.39 -0.63 5.52
CA ASN A 422 8.79 -1.77 6.22
C ASN A 422 7.34 -1.92 5.77
N LEU A 423 6.99 -3.06 5.23
CA LEU A 423 5.63 -3.37 4.82
C LEU A 423 5.11 -4.61 5.55
N ALA A 424 4.09 -4.41 6.38
CA ALA A 424 3.37 -5.50 7.02
C ALA A 424 1.86 -5.20 7.02
N ILE A 425 1.11 -5.90 6.18
CA ILE A 425 -0.33 -5.72 6.05
C ILE A 425 -1.05 -6.35 7.24
N PRO A 426 -1.94 -5.62 7.96
CA PRO A 426 -2.81 -6.19 8.97
C PRO A 426 -3.72 -7.25 8.37
N ARG A 427 -3.87 -8.39 9.06
CA ARG A 427 -4.71 -9.49 8.59
C ARG A 427 -6.13 -9.38 9.13
N ILE A 428 -7.07 -9.99 8.42
CA ILE A 428 -8.48 -10.09 8.85
C ILE A 428 -8.54 -10.71 10.24
N GLY A 429 -9.36 -10.11 11.12
CA GLY A 429 -9.51 -10.49 12.53
C GLY A 429 -8.50 -9.85 13.49
N GLN A 430 -7.44 -9.20 12.99
CA GLN A 430 -6.51 -8.48 13.87
C GLN A 430 -7.11 -7.18 14.36
N GLU A 431 -6.78 -6.83 15.59
CA GLU A 431 -7.10 -5.54 16.18
C GLU A 431 -6.07 -4.50 15.77
N VAL A 432 -6.58 -3.36 15.31
CA VAL A 432 -5.80 -2.20 14.90
C VAL A 432 -6.21 -0.97 15.68
N ILE A 433 -5.27 -0.08 15.88
CA ILE A 433 -5.49 1.23 16.48
C ILE A 433 -5.67 2.23 15.35
N VAL A 434 -6.85 2.80 15.25
CA VAL A 434 -7.24 3.80 14.25
C VAL A 434 -7.26 5.18 14.89
N ASP A 435 -6.54 6.09 14.30
CA ASP A 435 -6.59 7.52 14.59
C ASP A 435 -7.28 8.25 13.43
N PHE A 436 -7.52 9.54 13.59
CA PHE A 436 -8.28 10.33 12.63
C PHE A 436 -7.53 11.63 12.32
N LEU A 437 -7.21 11.85 11.04
CA LEU A 437 -6.47 13.04 10.63
C LEU A 437 -7.24 14.30 11.00
N ASN A 438 -6.62 15.20 11.76
CA ASN A 438 -7.24 16.40 12.33
C ASN A 438 -8.48 16.12 13.22
N GLY A 439 -8.64 14.90 13.71
CA GLY A 439 -9.83 14.45 14.43
C GLY A 439 -11.07 14.28 13.54
N ASP A 440 -10.94 14.29 12.24
CA ASP A 440 -12.04 14.15 11.28
C ASP A 440 -12.48 12.68 11.17
N PRO A 441 -13.72 12.33 11.61
CA PRO A 441 -14.21 10.95 11.55
C PRO A 441 -14.25 10.36 10.12
N ASP A 442 -14.23 11.21 9.08
CA ASP A 442 -14.20 10.77 7.69
C ASP A 442 -12.78 10.47 7.17
N GLN A 443 -11.74 10.73 7.98
CA GLN A 443 -10.34 10.54 7.59
C GLN A 443 -9.57 9.61 8.55
N PRO A 444 -9.98 8.35 8.66
CA PRO A 444 -9.31 7.38 9.51
C PRO A 444 -7.93 6.98 8.95
N ILE A 445 -6.98 6.71 9.87
CA ILE A 445 -5.67 6.16 9.58
C ILE A 445 -5.28 5.13 10.64
N ILE A 446 -4.78 3.97 10.24
CA ILE A 446 -4.30 2.95 11.18
C ILE A 446 -2.89 3.31 11.61
N MET A 447 -2.70 3.54 12.92
CA MET A 447 -1.42 3.92 13.52
C MET A 447 -0.64 2.73 14.10
N GLY A 448 -1.32 1.61 14.38
CA GLY A 448 -0.68 0.46 15.00
C GLY A 448 -1.59 -0.75 15.13
N ARG A 449 -1.04 -1.76 15.80
CA ARG A 449 -1.72 -3.03 16.12
C ARG A 449 -1.55 -3.33 17.58
N THR A 450 -2.49 -4.06 18.14
CA THR A 450 -2.41 -4.53 19.53
C THR A 450 -2.81 -5.99 19.63
N TYR A 451 -2.31 -6.63 20.69
CA TYR A 451 -2.73 -7.98 21.04
C TYR A 451 -3.95 -7.95 21.97
N HIS A 452 -4.76 -8.98 21.90
CA HIS A 452 -5.91 -9.19 22.78
C HIS A 452 -6.05 -10.68 23.12
N GLU A 453 -7.08 -11.07 23.88
CA GLU A 453 -7.23 -12.44 24.38
C GLU A 453 -7.20 -13.50 23.26
N ASP A 454 -7.85 -13.25 22.14
CA ASP A 454 -7.91 -14.19 21.00
C ASP A 454 -6.76 -14.03 20.00
N ASN A 455 -6.00 -12.94 20.09
CA ASN A 455 -4.85 -12.63 19.22
C ASN A 455 -3.64 -12.30 20.08
N ARG A 456 -3.03 -13.33 20.66
CA ARG A 456 -1.91 -13.20 21.60
C ARG A 456 -0.57 -13.06 20.88
N SER A 457 0.42 -12.52 21.59
CA SER A 457 1.79 -12.37 21.13
C SER A 457 2.41 -13.72 20.75
N PRO A 458 3.46 -13.76 19.90
CA PRO A 458 4.11 -15.00 19.51
C PRO A 458 4.82 -15.73 20.65
N GLY A 459 5.00 -15.14 21.80
CA GLY A 459 5.60 -15.75 23.00
C GLY A 459 4.57 -16.03 24.11
N SER A 460 4.93 -16.89 25.07
CA SER A 460 4.10 -17.20 26.24
C SER A 460 4.43 -16.22 27.38
N LEU A 461 3.86 -15.01 27.32
CA LEU A 461 4.04 -14.02 28.37
C LEU A 461 3.38 -14.45 29.70
N PRO A 462 3.98 -14.13 30.85
CA PRO A 462 5.20 -13.36 31.06
C PRO A 462 6.52 -14.17 30.94
N GLY A 463 6.48 -15.49 30.64
CA GLY A 463 7.64 -16.35 30.63
C GLY A 463 8.71 -15.98 29.60
N THR A 464 8.31 -15.44 28.46
CA THR A 464 9.19 -15.01 27.35
C THR A 464 9.41 -13.49 27.30
N LYS A 465 9.35 -12.80 28.42
CA LYS A 465 9.49 -11.34 28.50
C LYS A 465 10.84 -10.79 28.05
N THR A 466 11.85 -11.64 28.00
CA THR A 466 13.22 -11.32 27.53
C THR A 466 13.37 -11.49 26.01
N GLN A 467 12.34 -11.97 25.32
CA GLN A 467 12.39 -12.20 23.87
C GLN A 467 11.87 -11.00 23.09
N MET A 468 12.61 -10.59 22.08
CA MET A 468 12.14 -9.76 20.99
C MET A 468 11.93 -10.64 19.75
N THR A 469 10.74 -10.60 19.15
CA THR A 469 10.37 -11.49 18.05
C THR A 469 9.71 -10.74 16.89
N ILE A 470 10.21 -10.98 15.68
CA ILE A 470 9.53 -10.63 14.42
C ILE A 470 9.13 -11.94 13.77
N ARG A 471 7.83 -12.28 13.86
CA ARG A 471 7.31 -13.54 13.34
C ARG A 471 6.17 -13.28 12.34
N SER A 472 6.28 -13.88 11.16
CA SER A 472 5.22 -13.93 10.16
C SER A 472 4.34 -15.17 10.36
N LYS A 473 3.29 -15.30 9.58
CA LYS A 473 2.45 -16.50 9.49
C LYS A 473 2.28 -16.87 8.02
N THR A 474 2.42 -18.13 7.69
CA THR A 474 2.15 -18.64 6.34
C THR A 474 0.69 -18.34 5.96
N TYR A 475 0.49 -17.79 4.77
CA TYR A 475 -0.84 -17.55 4.21
C TYR A 475 -1.59 -18.88 4.05
N ARG A 476 -2.78 -18.94 4.61
CA ARG A 476 -3.64 -20.16 4.65
C ARG A 476 -2.91 -21.41 5.17
N GLY A 477 -1.94 -21.23 6.05
CA GLY A 477 -1.16 -22.31 6.63
C GLY A 477 -0.78 -22.07 8.08
N SER A 478 -0.14 -23.08 8.71
CA SER A 478 0.29 -23.03 10.12
C SER A 478 1.76 -22.66 10.29
N GLY A 479 2.57 -22.60 9.22
CA GLY A 479 3.99 -22.28 9.27
C GLY A 479 4.28 -20.80 9.52
N PHE A 480 5.56 -20.47 9.69
CA PHE A 480 6.00 -19.11 9.97
C PHE A 480 7.45 -18.89 9.54
N ASN A 481 7.85 -17.63 9.32
CA ASN A 481 9.26 -17.20 9.32
C ASN A 481 9.49 -16.36 10.57
N GLU A 482 10.68 -16.41 11.16
CA GLU A 482 10.96 -15.76 12.44
C GLU A 482 12.40 -15.23 12.51
N LEU A 483 12.53 -14.01 13.00
CA LEU A 483 13.76 -13.49 13.58
C LEU A 483 13.49 -13.22 15.06
N ARG A 484 14.23 -13.88 15.94
CA ARG A 484 14.05 -13.77 17.39
C ARG A 484 15.37 -13.50 18.07
N PHE A 485 15.35 -12.63 19.05
CA PHE A 485 16.42 -12.35 19.99
C PHE A 485 15.98 -12.81 21.38
N GLU A 486 16.80 -13.59 22.06
CA GLU A 486 16.65 -13.94 23.47
C GLU A 486 17.76 -13.20 24.24
N ASP A 487 17.38 -12.38 25.23
CA ASP A 487 18.30 -11.52 25.98
C ASP A 487 18.43 -11.97 27.46
N ALA A 488 17.93 -13.14 27.81
CA ALA A 488 18.12 -13.66 29.15
C ALA A 488 19.59 -14.03 29.36
N THR A 489 20.19 -13.58 30.47
CA THR A 489 21.60 -13.86 30.85
C THR A 489 21.92 -15.34 30.75
N ASP A 490 23.04 -15.70 30.13
CA ASP A 490 23.53 -17.04 29.83
C ASP A 490 22.62 -17.87 28.89
N LYS A 491 21.65 -17.22 28.23
CA LYS A 491 20.75 -17.85 27.22
C LYS A 491 20.60 -16.98 25.98
N GLU A 492 21.46 -16.00 25.82
CA GLU A 492 21.42 -15.07 24.71
C GLU A 492 21.48 -15.82 23.37
N GLN A 493 20.54 -15.51 22.48
CA GLN A 493 20.42 -16.21 21.21
C GLN A 493 19.86 -15.29 20.12
N VAL A 494 20.43 -15.35 18.93
CA VAL A 494 19.79 -14.90 17.70
C VAL A 494 19.32 -16.13 16.93
N TYR A 495 18.02 -16.23 16.72
CA TYR A 495 17.39 -17.34 16.02
C TYR A 495 16.75 -16.85 14.73
N LEU A 496 17.13 -17.47 13.61
CA LEU A 496 16.56 -17.21 12.28
C LEU A 496 15.94 -18.48 11.76
N HIS A 497 14.64 -18.41 11.43
CA HIS A 497 13.87 -19.53 10.89
C HIS A 497 13.19 -19.16 9.59
N ALA A 498 13.43 -19.93 8.54
CA ALA A 498 12.73 -19.89 7.29
C ALA A 498 11.84 -21.13 7.13
N GLN A 499 10.56 -20.94 6.90
CA GLN A 499 9.60 -22.05 6.75
C GLN A 499 9.90 -22.93 5.53
N LYS A 500 10.45 -22.37 4.47
CA LYS A 500 10.76 -23.12 3.24
C LYS A 500 12.15 -22.77 2.72
N ASN A 501 12.34 -21.69 2.05
CA ASN A 501 13.59 -21.30 1.43
C ASN A 501 14.18 -20.08 2.16
N MET A 502 15.51 -20.03 2.18
CA MET A 502 16.27 -18.88 2.64
C MET A 502 17.34 -18.55 1.61
N ASP A 503 17.26 -17.39 1.01
CA ASP A 503 18.21 -16.86 0.06
C ASP A 503 18.96 -15.71 0.72
N THR A 504 20.29 -15.69 0.54
CA THR A 504 21.17 -14.62 1.04
C THR A 504 22.06 -14.16 -0.10
N GLU A 505 21.93 -12.91 -0.48
CA GLU A 505 22.76 -12.25 -1.48
C GLU A 505 23.61 -11.17 -0.82
N VAL A 506 24.90 -11.13 -1.12
CA VAL A 506 25.83 -10.12 -0.63
C VAL A 506 26.63 -9.62 -1.82
N LEU A 507 26.44 -8.37 -2.19
CA LEU A 507 27.03 -7.77 -3.41
C LEU A 507 28.51 -7.47 -3.28
N ASN A 508 29.07 -7.44 -2.09
CA ASN A 508 30.49 -7.23 -1.84
C ASN A 508 31.01 -8.30 -0.87
N ASP A 509 31.43 -7.97 0.30
CA ASP A 509 32.14 -8.88 1.21
C ASP A 509 31.21 -9.47 2.28
N ARG A 510 31.41 -10.74 2.62
CA ARG A 510 30.81 -11.40 3.77
C ARG A 510 31.88 -11.94 4.70
N THR A 511 31.85 -11.51 5.95
CA THR A 511 32.71 -12.04 7.01
C THR A 511 31.86 -12.75 8.06
N THR A 512 32.30 -13.96 8.45
CA THR A 512 31.69 -14.73 9.56
C THR A 512 32.74 -15.09 10.57
N THR A 513 32.58 -14.67 11.82
CA THR A 513 33.48 -15.01 12.92
C THR A 513 32.70 -15.72 14.01
N VAL A 514 33.06 -16.96 14.29
CA VAL A 514 32.51 -17.78 15.38
C VAL A 514 33.63 -18.06 16.38
N ARG A 515 33.45 -17.62 17.63
CA ARG A 515 34.50 -17.72 18.66
C ARG A 515 34.55 -19.07 19.35
N HIS A 516 33.50 -19.85 19.29
CA HIS A 516 33.43 -21.19 19.87
C HIS A 516 33.14 -22.21 18.77
N ASP A 517 32.02 -22.83 18.73
CA ASP A 517 31.72 -23.89 17.78
C ASP A 517 30.85 -23.44 16.60
N HIS A 518 31.15 -23.98 15.42
CA HIS A 518 30.33 -23.85 14.25
C HIS A 518 29.87 -25.21 13.76
N THR A 519 28.58 -25.43 13.67
CA THR A 519 27.97 -26.66 13.14
C THR A 519 27.11 -26.37 11.94
N GLU A 520 27.34 -27.05 10.81
CA GLU A 520 26.52 -27.01 9.62
C GLU A 520 26.02 -28.41 9.28
N SER A 521 24.71 -28.58 9.06
CA SER A 521 24.08 -29.85 8.72
C SER A 521 23.21 -29.68 7.47
N ILE A 522 23.56 -30.38 6.42
CA ILE A 522 22.83 -30.36 5.13
C ILE A 522 22.28 -31.76 4.88
N THR A 523 20.97 -31.89 4.83
CA THR A 523 20.30 -33.20 4.68
C THR A 523 20.44 -33.76 3.25
N ASN A 524 20.46 -32.91 2.23
CA ASN A 524 20.56 -33.38 0.85
C ASN A 524 21.89 -32.94 0.20
N ASN A 525 21.90 -31.94 -0.62
CA ASN A 525 23.05 -31.57 -1.44
C ASN A 525 23.64 -30.22 -0.98
N GLN A 526 24.97 -30.15 -0.93
CA GLN A 526 25.71 -28.90 -0.81
C GLN A 526 26.54 -28.67 -2.06
N LYS A 527 26.46 -27.48 -2.64
CA LYS A 527 27.32 -27.03 -3.73
C LYS A 527 28.08 -25.79 -3.31
N ILE A 528 29.41 -25.83 -3.39
CA ILE A 528 30.26 -24.68 -3.13
C ILE A 528 31.01 -24.36 -4.41
N THR A 529 30.92 -23.13 -4.89
CA THR A 529 31.65 -22.63 -6.04
C THR A 529 32.44 -21.39 -5.63
N VAL A 530 33.75 -21.39 -5.86
CA VAL A 530 34.67 -20.30 -5.53
C VAL A 530 35.35 -19.86 -6.80
N GLY A 531 35.20 -18.60 -7.18
CA GLY A 531 35.71 -18.09 -8.48
C GLY A 531 37.23 -17.96 -8.54
N VAL A 532 37.91 -17.64 -7.44
CA VAL A 532 39.34 -17.38 -7.46
C VAL A 532 40.12 -18.32 -6.52
N GLY A 533 39.94 -18.23 -5.24
CA GLY A 533 40.76 -18.98 -4.31
C GLY A 533 40.01 -19.43 -3.05
N GLN A 534 40.33 -20.61 -2.55
CA GLN A 534 39.83 -21.11 -1.29
C GLN A 534 41.01 -21.54 -0.40
N THR A 535 41.02 -21.05 0.84
CA THR A 535 42.02 -21.47 1.86
C THR A 535 41.28 -22.08 3.03
N VAL A 536 41.68 -23.29 3.41
CA VAL A 536 41.19 -23.97 4.61
C VAL A 536 42.38 -24.19 5.57
N SER A 537 42.30 -23.61 6.76
CA SER A 537 43.34 -23.76 7.80
C SER A 537 42.74 -24.33 9.07
N VAL A 538 43.31 -25.42 9.57
CA VAL A 538 42.86 -26.10 10.79
C VAL A 538 44.04 -26.09 11.79
N GLY A 539 43.77 -25.72 13.03
CA GLY A 539 44.80 -25.77 14.07
C GLY A 539 45.59 -24.50 14.32
N SER A 540 44.91 -23.32 14.23
CA SER A 540 45.53 -22.03 14.50
C SER A 540 45.75 -21.71 15.99
N LYS A 541 45.12 -22.44 16.92
CA LYS A 541 45.28 -22.30 18.39
C LYS A 541 46.37 -23.22 18.89
N LYS A 542 46.97 -22.85 20.03
CA LYS A 542 48.09 -23.65 20.66
C LYS A 542 47.63 -24.84 21.48
N GLU A 543 46.35 -24.89 21.87
CA GLU A 543 45.78 -25.93 22.75
C GLU A 543 44.65 -26.66 22.09
N GLY A 544 44.55 -28.01 22.21
CA GLY A 544 43.49 -28.86 21.70
C GLY A 544 43.90 -29.79 20.56
N GLY A 545 43.10 -30.78 20.25
CA GLY A 545 43.25 -31.59 19.05
C GLY A 545 42.93 -30.76 17.81
N HIS A 546 43.78 -30.86 16.81
CA HIS A 546 43.67 -30.02 15.59
C HIS A 546 43.45 -30.88 14.36
N ASP A 547 42.41 -31.69 14.39
CA ASP A 547 42.16 -32.69 13.38
C ASP A 547 41.16 -32.20 12.30
N GLN A 548 41.41 -32.60 11.06
CA GLN A 548 40.45 -32.54 10.00
C GLN A 548 40.09 -33.96 9.59
N SER A 549 38.81 -34.31 9.70
CA SER A 549 38.27 -35.59 9.28
C SER A 549 37.34 -35.37 8.05
N ILE A 550 37.57 -36.17 7.01
CA ILE A 550 36.69 -36.18 5.84
C ILE A 550 36.24 -37.63 5.62
N THR A 551 34.96 -37.87 5.78
CA THR A 551 34.32 -39.19 5.53
C THR A 551 33.38 -39.06 4.33
N VAL A 552 33.57 -39.92 3.32
CA VAL A 552 32.76 -40.00 2.14
C VAL A 552 32.24 -41.41 2.00
N ALA A 553 30.94 -41.57 2.01
CA ALA A 553 30.30 -42.91 2.03
C ALA A 553 30.42 -43.66 0.70
N ASN A 554 30.52 -42.93 -0.42
CA ASN A 554 30.65 -43.54 -1.75
C ASN A 554 31.87 -42.96 -2.49
N ASP A 555 31.74 -42.07 -3.40
CA ASP A 555 32.81 -41.64 -4.28
C ASP A 555 33.41 -40.28 -3.90
N ARG A 556 34.72 -40.16 -3.96
CA ARG A 556 35.45 -38.90 -3.88
C ARG A 556 36.29 -38.71 -5.11
N ARG A 557 35.96 -37.65 -5.91
CA ARG A 557 36.76 -37.23 -7.06
C ARG A 557 37.52 -35.96 -6.75
N ILE A 558 38.79 -35.91 -7.10
CA ILE A 558 39.63 -34.70 -7.03
C ILE A 558 40.26 -34.51 -8.40
N THR A 559 40.00 -33.34 -8.98
CA THR A 559 40.63 -32.92 -10.27
C THR A 559 41.40 -31.64 -9.99
N VAL A 560 42.70 -31.65 -10.34
CA VAL A 560 43.60 -30.50 -10.18
C VAL A 560 44.12 -30.12 -11.54
N GLY A 561 43.87 -28.92 -12.00
CA GLY A 561 44.26 -28.48 -13.34
C GLY A 561 45.75 -28.20 -13.52
N ASN A 562 46.47 -27.92 -12.43
CA ASN A 562 47.91 -27.66 -12.50
C ASN A 562 48.62 -28.54 -11.45
N ASP A 563 49.03 -28.04 -10.34
CA ASP A 563 49.90 -28.75 -9.36
C ASP A 563 49.15 -29.18 -8.11
N GLN A 564 49.42 -30.41 -7.64
CA GLN A 564 49.05 -30.91 -6.35
C GLN A 564 50.24 -31.17 -5.46
N THR A 565 50.38 -30.50 -4.34
CA THR A 565 51.42 -30.75 -3.36
C THR A 565 50.86 -31.34 -2.06
N VAL A 566 51.32 -32.48 -1.66
CA VAL A 566 50.96 -33.10 -0.39
C VAL A 566 52.22 -33.18 0.47
N ARG A 567 52.24 -32.54 1.65
CA ARG A 567 53.31 -32.54 2.60
C ARG A 567 52.80 -33.11 3.95
N VAL A 568 53.34 -34.26 4.38
CA VAL A 568 53.02 -34.91 5.63
C VAL A 568 54.30 -34.94 6.45
N LYS A 569 54.26 -34.34 7.66
CA LYS A 569 55.45 -34.26 8.52
C LYS A 569 55.74 -35.53 9.29
N HIS A 570 54.72 -36.35 9.51
CA HIS A 570 54.89 -37.60 10.28
C HIS A 570 54.48 -38.79 9.41
N ASP A 571 53.38 -39.41 9.65
CA ASP A 571 52.99 -40.64 8.97
C ASP A 571 51.90 -40.43 7.92
N ARG A 572 52.00 -41.11 6.79
CA ARG A 572 50.95 -41.26 5.80
C ARG A 572 50.63 -42.73 5.61
N VAL A 573 49.39 -43.09 5.91
CA VAL A 573 48.86 -44.43 5.68
C VAL A 573 47.85 -44.35 4.52
N VAL A 574 47.99 -45.23 3.56
CA VAL A 574 47.04 -45.38 2.44
C VAL A 574 46.57 -46.86 2.45
N ASN A 575 45.26 -47.04 2.59
CA ASN A 575 44.65 -48.37 2.64
C ASN A 575 43.62 -48.46 1.49
N ILE A 576 43.83 -49.31 0.53
CA ILE A 576 43.01 -49.50 -0.64
C ILE A 576 42.59 -50.97 -0.67
N SER A 577 41.26 -51.18 -0.53
CA SER A 577 40.72 -52.55 -0.43
C SER A 577 40.57 -53.25 -1.78
N HIS A 578 40.61 -52.52 -2.88
CA HIS A 578 40.47 -53.08 -4.24
C HIS A 578 41.67 -52.68 -5.10
N ASP A 579 41.53 -51.86 -6.07
CA ASP A 579 42.58 -51.54 -7.02
C ASP A 579 43.17 -50.12 -6.85
N GLU A 580 44.49 -50.00 -7.01
CA GLU A 580 45.17 -48.72 -7.14
C GLU A 580 45.78 -48.59 -8.54
N GLY A 581 45.38 -47.57 -9.27
CA GLY A 581 45.97 -47.21 -10.56
C GLY A 581 46.77 -45.91 -10.46
N LEU A 582 48.02 -45.91 -10.92
CA LEU A 582 48.82 -44.71 -11.00
C LEU A 582 49.34 -44.53 -12.43
N TYR A 583 48.95 -43.46 -13.11
CA TYR A 583 49.43 -43.12 -14.44
C TYR A 583 50.20 -41.79 -14.37
N VAL A 584 51.49 -41.83 -14.80
CA VAL A 584 52.37 -40.66 -14.82
C VAL A 584 52.93 -40.52 -16.25
N ARG A 585 52.61 -39.44 -16.92
CA ARG A 585 53.03 -39.22 -18.34
C ARG A 585 54.50 -38.94 -18.50
N ASN A 586 55.13 -38.29 -17.53
CA ASN A 586 56.55 -37.93 -17.59
C ASN A 586 57.34 -38.72 -16.52
N ASP A 587 57.83 -38.08 -15.56
CA ASP A 587 58.75 -38.70 -14.61
C ASP A 587 58.12 -39.06 -13.28
N ARG A 588 58.36 -40.24 -12.73
CA ARG A 588 58.08 -40.59 -11.38
C ARG A 588 59.41 -40.76 -10.61
N LYS A 589 59.62 -39.93 -9.59
CA LYS A 589 60.74 -40.00 -8.70
C LYS A 589 60.31 -40.48 -7.32
N VAL A 590 60.91 -41.53 -6.77
CA VAL A 590 60.69 -42.01 -5.43
C VAL A 590 62.03 -41.99 -4.70
N THR A 591 62.11 -41.30 -3.57
CA THR A 591 63.26 -41.27 -2.69
C THR A 591 62.85 -41.77 -1.30
N VAL A 592 63.47 -42.77 -0.78
CA VAL A 592 63.23 -43.36 0.54
C VAL A 592 64.54 -43.36 1.30
N GLU A 593 64.67 -42.55 2.36
CA GLU A 593 65.92 -42.48 3.13
C GLU A 593 66.08 -43.68 4.08
N GLY A 594 64.99 -44.28 4.49
CA GLY A 594 64.97 -45.45 5.34
C GLY A 594 64.76 -46.73 4.53
N ARG A 595 64.09 -47.67 5.17
CA ARG A 595 63.72 -48.96 4.56
C ARG A 595 62.52 -48.87 3.63
N GLN A 596 62.66 -49.40 2.46
CA GLN A 596 61.55 -49.66 1.56
C GLN A 596 61.23 -51.16 1.53
N GLU A 597 59.96 -51.50 1.81
CA GLU A 597 59.51 -52.89 1.74
C GLU A 597 58.29 -52.95 0.79
N GLN A 598 58.34 -53.96 -0.10
CA GLN A 598 57.25 -54.25 -1.06
C GLN A 598 56.93 -55.73 -0.95
N SER A 599 55.67 -56.06 -0.66
CA SER A 599 55.18 -57.45 -0.69
C SER A 599 54.04 -57.56 -1.68
N THR A 600 54.13 -58.55 -2.59
CA THR A 600 53.08 -58.80 -3.58
C THR A 600 52.66 -60.26 -3.42
N THR A 601 51.36 -60.52 -3.14
CA THR A 601 50.90 -61.90 -2.96
C THR A 601 50.56 -62.55 -4.31
N GLY A 602 50.17 -61.78 -5.30
CA GLY A 602 49.96 -62.28 -6.67
C GLY A 602 51.19 -62.07 -7.56
N ASP A 603 51.00 -61.84 -8.84
CA ASP A 603 52.05 -61.62 -9.79
C ASP A 603 52.63 -60.19 -9.64
N HIS A 604 53.93 -60.06 -9.77
CA HIS A 604 54.60 -58.77 -9.88
C HIS A 604 55.21 -58.63 -11.32
N ILE A 605 54.63 -57.74 -12.11
CA ILE A 605 55.05 -57.52 -13.49
C ILE A 605 55.73 -56.16 -13.58
N SER A 606 56.95 -56.13 -14.06
CA SER A 606 57.70 -54.90 -14.33
C SER A 606 58.10 -54.86 -15.78
N ARG A 607 57.71 -53.80 -16.53
CA ARG A 607 58.06 -53.64 -17.92
C ARG A 607 58.76 -52.28 -18.12
N VAL A 608 60.03 -52.33 -18.59
CA VAL A 608 60.81 -51.13 -18.87
C VAL A 608 61.14 -51.09 -20.36
N LYS A 609 60.66 -50.07 -21.09
CA LYS A 609 60.97 -49.92 -22.51
C LYS A 609 62.39 -49.35 -22.78
N GLY A 610 62.90 -48.62 -21.82
CA GLY A 610 64.27 -48.04 -21.87
C GLY A 610 65.24 -48.80 -21.01
N THR A 611 66.28 -48.17 -20.48
CA THR A 611 67.34 -48.77 -19.64
C THR A 611 66.81 -48.99 -18.25
N HIS A 612 67.06 -50.17 -17.66
CA HIS A 612 66.88 -50.46 -16.25
C HIS A 612 68.21 -50.55 -15.56
N SER A 613 68.50 -49.59 -14.68
CA SER A 613 69.76 -49.61 -13.88
C SER A 613 69.47 -49.91 -12.45
N LEU A 614 70.20 -50.77 -11.84
CA LEU A 614 70.06 -51.10 -10.42
C LEU A 614 71.50 -51.06 -9.79
N GLU A 615 71.71 -50.13 -8.84
CA GLU A 615 72.89 -50.01 -8.04
C GLU A 615 72.59 -50.41 -6.58
N VAL A 616 73.25 -51.32 -6.04
CA VAL A 616 73.14 -51.80 -4.67
C VAL A 616 74.48 -51.72 -3.99
N LYS A 617 74.65 -50.88 -2.96
CA LYS A 617 75.91 -50.74 -2.24
C LYS A 617 76.14 -51.86 -1.20
N GLY A 618 75.08 -52.55 -0.81
CA GLY A 618 75.15 -53.72 0.07
C GLY A 618 74.98 -55.03 -0.70
N ASP A 619 74.46 -56.06 -0.03
CA ASP A 619 74.15 -57.33 -0.68
C ASP A 619 72.88 -57.33 -1.48
N LEU A 620 72.93 -57.92 -2.69
CA LEU A 620 71.74 -58.19 -3.52
C LEU A 620 71.38 -59.67 -3.47
N ALA A 621 70.31 -60.03 -2.75
CA ALA A 621 69.87 -61.40 -2.70
C ALA A 621 68.57 -61.62 -3.45
N ARG A 622 68.52 -62.57 -4.39
CA ARG A 622 67.33 -63.05 -5.05
C ARG A 622 67.03 -64.47 -4.77
N LYS A 623 65.89 -64.79 -4.16
CA LYS A 623 65.43 -66.18 -3.89
C LYS A 623 64.20 -66.48 -4.67
N VAL A 624 64.23 -67.43 -5.59
CA VAL A 624 63.13 -67.85 -6.44
C VAL A 624 62.84 -69.35 -6.13
N ALA A 625 61.62 -69.66 -5.75
CA ALA A 625 61.19 -71.02 -5.49
C ALA A 625 61.03 -71.85 -6.78
N GLY A 626 60.65 -71.22 -7.83
CA GLY A 626 60.55 -71.80 -9.19
C GLY A 626 61.76 -71.53 -10.07
N ALA A 627 61.59 -71.47 -11.36
CA ALA A 627 62.73 -71.22 -12.27
C ALA A 627 63.07 -69.70 -12.38
N LEU A 628 64.31 -69.37 -12.41
CA LEU A 628 64.85 -68.07 -12.75
C LEU A 628 65.27 -68.03 -14.23
N GLY A 629 64.55 -67.33 -15.12
CA GLY A 629 64.87 -67.15 -16.46
C GLY A 629 65.59 -65.78 -16.73
N ILE A 630 66.75 -65.79 -17.33
CA ILE A 630 67.45 -64.58 -17.85
C ILE A 630 67.62 -64.78 -19.32
N LYS A 631 67.01 -63.97 -20.17
CA LYS A 631 67.19 -64.00 -21.62
C LYS A 631 67.56 -62.60 -22.12
N THR A 632 68.61 -62.54 -22.87
CA THR A 632 69.05 -61.32 -23.50
C THR A 632 69.28 -61.57 -25.00
N GLU A 633 69.24 -60.57 -25.81
CA GLU A 633 69.66 -60.63 -27.26
C GLU A 633 71.16 -60.18 -27.38
N GLY A 634 71.65 -59.51 -26.35
CA GLY A 634 73.05 -59.10 -26.29
C GLY A 634 73.89 -59.92 -25.30
N ASP A 635 74.96 -59.38 -24.79
CA ASP A 635 75.92 -60.08 -23.85
C ASP A 635 75.36 -60.14 -22.44
N ILE A 636 75.57 -61.17 -21.66
CA ILE A 636 75.49 -61.27 -20.21
C ILE A 636 76.93 -61.17 -19.66
N VAL A 637 77.23 -60.05 -19.01
CA VAL A 637 78.50 -59.86 -18.38
C VAL A 637 78.25 -59.99 -16.85
N LEU A 638 78.96 -61.00 -16.24
CA LEU A 638 79.00 -61.18 -14.78
C LEU A 638 80.46 -60.92 -14.35
N GLU A 639 80.64 -59.86 -13.60
CA GLU A 639 81.95 -59.47 -13.07
C GLU A 639 81.97 -59.49 -11.54
N SER A 640 83.01 -60.05 -10.95
CA SER A 640 83.15 -59.99 -9.53
C SER A 640 84.66 -59.92 -9.21
N SER A 641 84.99 -58.99 -8.30
CA SER A 641 86.38 -58.82 -7.85
C SER A 641 86.87 -60.01 -6.98
N SER A 642 85.96 -60.89 -6.48
CA SER A 642 86.30 -62.02 -5.60
C SER A 642 86.04 -63.38 -6.27
N ARG A 643 84.78 -63.70 -6.58
CA ARG A 643 84.36 -64.97 -7.21
C ARG A 643 82.99 -64.91 -7.83
N ILE A 644 82.79 -65.67 -8.86
CA ILE A 644 81.44 -65.93 -9.46
C ILE A 644 81.23 -67.44 -9.28
N SER A 645 80.12 -67.87 -8.55
CA SER A 645 79.76 -69.26 -8.31
C SER A 645 78.41 -69.56 -8.93
N LEU A 646 78.36 -70.60 -9.83
CA LEU A 646 77.19 -71.19 -10.37
C LEU A 646 77.05 -72.59 -9.83
N LYS A 647 76.00 -72.86 -9.04
CA LYS A 647 75.80 -74.11 -8.39
C LYS A 647 74.43 -74.79 -8.65
N ALA A 648 74.42 -76.00 -9.04
CA ALA A 648 73.21 -76.81 -9.14
C ALA A 648 73.42 -78.23 -8.47
N GLY A 649 72.72 -78.46 -7.39
CA GLY A 649 72.89 -79.66 -6.59
C GLY A 649 74.38 -79.84 -6.11
N GLY A 650 74.94 -80.90 -6.54
CA GLY A 650 76.36 -81.25 -6.25
C GLY A 650 77.36 -80.73 -7.23
N SER A 651 76.90 -80.13 -8.32
CA SER A 651 77.75 -79.58 -9.41
C SER A 651 77.86 -78.07 -9.35
N PHE A 652 79.05 -77.52 -9.58
CA PHE A 652 79.27 -76.05 -9.59
C PHE A 652 80.40 -75.64 -10.57
N ILE A 653 80.35 -74.44 -10.94
CA ILE A 653 81.43 -73.69 -11.67
C ILE A 653 81.75 -72.47 -10.74
N VAL A 654 82.99 -72.37 -10.38
CA VAL A 654 83.47 -71.21 -9.57
C VAL A 654 84.61 -70.57 -10.38
N ILE A 655 84.49 -69.33 -10.73
CA ILE A 655 85.51 -68.46 -11.39
C ILE A 655 86.10 -67.58 -10.28
N HIS A 656 87.36 -67.58 -10.04
CA HIS A 656 88.07 -66.81 -8.98
C HIS A 656 89.45 -66.38 -9.45
N ALA A 657 90.11 -65.47 -8.76
CA ALA A 657 91.41 -64.95 -9.17
C ALA A 657 92.52 -66.02 -9.50
N GLY A 658 92.42 -67.26 -8.97
CA GLY A 658 93.34 -68.34 -9.18
C GLY A 658 92.93 -69.25 -10.32
N GLY A 659 91.87 -69.08 -11.03
CA GLY A 659 91.42 -69.98 -12.11
C GLY A 659 89.90 -70.22 -12.07
N VAL A 660 89.47 -71.23 -12.82
CA VAL A 660 88.13 -71.77 -12.96
C VAL A 660 88.08 -73.19 -12.43
N ASP A 661 87.30 -73.38 -11.34
CA ASP A 661 87.04 -74.71 -10.79
C ASP A 661 85.69 -75.26 -11.30
N ILE A 662 85.70 -76.38 -12.01
CA ILE A 662 84.54 -77.10 -12.44
C ILE A 662 84.47 -78.45 -11.71
N THR A 663 83.38 -78.67 -10.93
CA THR A 663 83.20 -79.89 -10.16
C THR A 663 81.83 -80.48 -10.44
N GLY A 664 81.73 -81.75 -10.65
CA GLY A 664 80.45 -82.50 -10.84
C GLY A 664 80.74 -83.98 -11.06
N PRO A 665 79.68 -84.85 -10.81
CA PRO A 665 79.82 -86.30 -11.04
C PRO A 665 80.24 -86.70 -12.46
N LYS A 666 79.98 -85.84 -13.44
CA LYS A 666 80.44 -86.01 -14.83
C LYS A 666 80.60 -84.65 -15.43
N ILE A 667 81.74 -84.35 -16.07
CA ILE A 667 82.07 -83.15 -16.82
C ILE A 667 82.05 -83.45 -18.29
N ASN A 668 81.22 -82.98 -19.10
CA ASN A 668 81.13 -83.08 -20.53
C ASN A 668 81.74 -81.84 -21.14
N LEU A 669 82.85 -81.89 -21.83
CA LEU A 669 83.40 -80.84 -22.64
C LEU A 669 83.05 -81.14 -24.15
N ASN A 670 82.32 -80.33 -24.78
CA ASN A 670 81.86 -80.49 -26.23
C ASN A 670 80.81 -81.65 -26.41
N GLY A 671 80.16 -82.12 -25.37
CA GLY A 671 79.04 -83.02 -25.44
C GLY A 671 77.66 -82.39 -25.41
N GLY A 672 76.73 -82.89 -26.30
CA GLY A 672 75.38 -82.36 -26.38
C GLY A 672 74.60 -82.29 -25.06
N GLY A 673 73.85 -81.22 -24.83
CA GLY A 673 72.92 -81.02 -23.77
C GLY A 673 71.75 -80.18 -24.29
N SER A 674 70.55 -80.26 -23.61
CA SER A 674 69.42 -79.43 -23.95
C SER A 674 69.29 -78.20 -22.98
N PRO A 675 69.34 -76.97 -23.46
CA PRO A 675 69.10 -75.82 -22.67
C PRO A 675 67.65 -75.80 -22.15
N GLY A 676 67.40 -75.46 -20.91
CA GLY A 676 66.03 -75.33 -20.37
C GLY A 676 65.26 -74.24 -21.19
N THR A 677 63.93 -74.29 -21.16
CA THR A 677 63.05 -73.29 -21.80
C THR A 677 62.93 -72.04 -20.82
N PRO A 678 63.17 -70.84 -21.33
CA PRO A 678 63.05 -69.67 -20.56
C PRO A 678 61.54 -69.45 -20.13
N VAL A 679 61.32 -68.96 -18.91
CA VAL A 679 60.01 -68.60 -18.38
C VAL A 679 59.46 -67.44 -19.19
N GLY A 680 58.23 -67.53 -19.66
CA GLY A 680 57.56 -66.47 -20.41
C GLY A 680 57.28 -65.25 -19.56
N VAL A 681 57.33 -64.07 -20.12
CA VAL A 681 56.98 -62.81 -19.43
C VAL A 681 55.49 -62.60 -19.58
N LEU A 682 54.78 -62.41 -18.40
CA LEU A 682 53.38 -62.08 -18.38
C LEU A 682 53.12 -60.65 -18.90
N GLN A 683 52.04 -60.45 -19.66
CA GLN A 683 51.65 -59.14 -20.18
C GLN A 683 50.56 -58.55 -19.30
N SER A 684 50.65 -57.27 -18.95
CA SER A 684 49.65 -56.52 -18.17
C SER A 684 48.62 -55.88 -19.07
N VAL A 685 47.36 -56.20 -18.90
CA VAL A 685 46.19 -55.62 -19.60
C VAL A 685 45.75 -54.32 -18.92
N VAL A 686 46.02 -54.12 -17.62
CA VAL A 686 45.54 -52.99 -16.81
C VAL A 686 46.19 -51.65 -17.14
N LEU A 687 47.43 -51.62 -17.64
CA LEU A 687 48.13 -50.36 -17.98
C LEU A 687 47.67 -49.71 -19.27
N GLU A 688 46.98 -50.43 -20.15
CA GLU A 688 46.44 -49.89 -21.37
C GLU A 688 45.09 -49.17 -21.18
N ALA A 689 44.25 -49.64 -20.25
CA ALA A 689 42.96 -49.02 -19.92
C ALA A 689 43.08 -47.65 -19.23
N LEU A 690 44.15 -47.41 -18.46
CA LEU A 690 44.39 -46.11 -17.82
C LEU A 690 44.93 -45.01 -18.75
N ALA A 691 45.45 -45.40 -19.94
CA ALA A 691 45.96 -44.47 -20.93
C ALA A 691 44.83 -43.87 -21.79
N ASP A 692 43.74 -44.60 -22.02
CA ASP A 692 42.58 -44.16 -22.82
C ASP A 692 41.65 -43.22 -22.02
N ASP A 693 41.56 -43.36 -20.72
CA ASP A 693 40.71 -42.49 -19.84
C ASP A 693 41.35 -41.09 -19.57
N ALA A 694 42.61 -40.92 -19.84
CA ALA A 694 43.35 -39.65 -19.70
C ALA A 694 43.27 -38.72 -20.93
N GLY A 695 42.52 -39.11 -21.96
CA GLY A 695 42.57 -38.48 -23.29
C GLY A 695 41.38 -37.58 -23.66
N ASP A 696 40.23 -37.59 -22.99
CA ASP A 696 39.10 -36.79 -23.41
C ASP A 696 38.33 -36.14 -22.26
N GLY A 697 38.81 -34.97 -21.81
CA GLY A 697 38.08 -34.04 -20.98
C GLY A 697 37.09 -33.22 -21.83
N LYS A 698 36.07 -33.87 -22.38
CA LYS A 698 34.89 -33.16 -22.87
C LYS A 698 33.79 -33.26 -21.82
N ASP A 699 33.51 -32.13 -21.23
CA ASP A 699 32.38 -31.82 -20.40
C ASP A 699 31.07 -32.29 -21.02
N ASN A 700 30.47 -33.35 -20.53
CA ASN A 700 29.08 -33.70 -20.82
C ASN A 700 28.25 -33.50 -19.60
N GLY A 701 27.76 -32.29 -19.46
CA GLY A 701 26.63 -31.97 -18.54
C GLY A 701 25.36 -32.63 -19.08
N SER A 702 24.96 -33.71 -18.44
CA SER A 702 23.68 -34.38 -18.70
C SER A 702 22.59 -33.60 -18.01
N GLY A 703 21.79 -32.88 -18.81
CA GLY A 703 20.44 -32.43 -18.43
C GLY A 703 19.44 -33.22 -19.26
N GLY A 704 18.60 -34.01 -18.57
CA GLY A 704 17.61 -34.88 -19.20
C GLY A 704 16.36 -34.17 -19.72
N GLY A 705 15.78 -34.80 -20.70
CA GLY A 705 14.32 -34.84 -20.97
C GLY A 705 13.81 -33.77 -21.94
N ASP A 706 13.34 -33.97 -23.06
CA ASP A 706 12.18 -34.65 -23.60
C ASP A 706 11.93 -34.28 -25.06
N ASN A 707 11.47 -35.22 -25.78
CA ASN A 707 10.85 -35.30 -27.09
C ASN A 707 10.49 -34.10 -27.93
N GLY A 708 10.75 -34.23 -29.22
CA GLY A 708 9.98 -33.59 -30.30
C GLY A 708 10.60 -33.60 -31.69
N VAL A 709 10.31 -34.62 -32.44
CA VAL A 709 10.23 -34.83 -33.89
C VAL A 709 10.24 -33.58 -34.79
N GLY A 710 11.06 -33.67 -35.90
CA GLY A 710 10.70 -33.02 -37.13
C GLY A 710 11.82 -32.62 -38.11
N ASN A 711 12.12 -33.47 -38.98
CA ASN A 711 12.55 -33.37 -40.43
C ASN A 711 12.94 -31.99 -41.01
N GLY A 712 13.99 -32.06 -41.82
CA GLY A 712 14.08 -31.23 -43.00
C GLY A 712 15.51 -31.00 -43.57
N ALA A 713 15.79 -31.69 -44.57
CA ALA A 713 16.98 -31.70 -45.42
C ALA A 713 17.34 -30.36 -46.09
N GLY A 714 18.57 -30.30 -46.58
CA GLY A 714 18.94 -29.48 -47.72
C GLY A 714 20.37 -28.91 -47.69
N ASP A 715 21.25 -29.65 -48.27
CA ASP A 715 22.32 -29.34 -49.21
C ASP A 715 22.56 -27.83 -49.51
N ASP A 716 23.73 -27.32 -49.72
CA ASP A 716 24.79 -27.67 -50.69
C ASP A 716 25.95 -26.63 -50.62
N GLN A 717 27.13 -27.18 -50.80
CA GLN A 717 28.30 -26.72 -51.50
C GLN A 717 28.79 -25.26 -51.59
N GLY A 718 30.01 -25.12 -51.25
CA GLY A 718 30.99 -24.81 -52.27
C GLY A 718 31.90 -23.60 -52.12
N GLY A 719 33.15 -23.82 -52.03
CA GLY A 719 34.13 -23.02 -52.76
C GLY A 719 35.08 -22.12 -51.98
N SER A 720 36.21 -22.65 -51.65
CA SER A 720 37.59 -22.22 -51.98
C SER A 720 37.92 -20.72 -52.15
N SER A 721 38.75 -20.11 -51.36
CA SER A 721 40.23 -19.97 -51.61
C SER A 721 40.76 -18.71 -50.88
N ASN A 722 41.87 -18.95 -50.20
CA ASN A 722 43.08 -18.14 -49.99
C ASN A 722 43.03 -16.63 -49.72
N GLY A 723 43.69 -16.27 -48.65
CA GLY A 723 44.37 -14.99 -48.50
C GLY A 723 44.67 -14.77 -47.01
N ASP A 724 45.90 -14.97 -46.64
CA ASP A 724 46.54 -14.58 -45.38
C ASP A 724 46.26 -13.13 -45.10
N ASP A 725 45.74 -12.87 -43.91
CA ASP A 725 46.09 -11.72 -43.06
C ASP A 725 45.66 -11.99 -41.60
N ASP A 726 46.66 -12.27 -40.79
CA ASP A 726 46.58 -12.27 -39.33
C ASP A 726 46.18 -10.85 -38.85
N GLN A 727 44.92 -10.61 -38.59
CA GLN A 727 44.47 -9.52 -37.75
C GLN A 727 43.54 -10.07 -36.67
N ASP A 728 43.96 -9.85 -35.43
CA ASP A 728 43.30 -10.05 -34.16
C ASP A 728 41.77 -9.81 -34.22
N ASN A 729 41.00 -10.86 -34.41
CA ASN A 729 39.54 -10.80 -34.34
C ASN A 729 39.12 -10.88 -32.87
N LYS A 730 39.26 -9.74 -32.12
CA LYS A 730 38.65 -9.59 -30.80
C LYS A 730 37.14 -9.47 -30.97
N GLU A 731 36.42 -10.34 -30.34
CA GLU A 731 34.95 -10.31 -30.31
C GLU A 731 34.46 -8.95 -29.76
N LYS A 732 33.65 -8.23 -30.56
CA LYS A 732 33.10 -6.92 -30.17
C LYS A 732 32.04 -7.07 -29.10
N LYS A 733 32.25 -6.45 -27.95
CA LYS A 733 31.31 -6.49 -26.83
C LYS A 733 31.21 -5.17 -26.09
N ILE A 734 30.03 -4.91 -25.49
CA ILE A 734 29.81 -3.84 -24.52
C ILE A 734 30.19 -4.40 -23.16
N THR A 735 31.12 -3.72 -22.48
CA THR A 735 31.61 -4.15 -21.16
C THR A 735 30.88 -3.51 -19.98
N SER A 736 30.43 -2.27 -20.16
CA SER A 736 29.59 -1.59 -19.15
C SER A 736 28.78 -0.47 -19.76
N ILE A 737 27.66 -0.14 -19.10
CA ILE A 737 26.81 1.00 -19.39
C ILE A 737 26.60 1.73 -18.08
N SER A 738 26.81 3.05 -18.06
CA SER A 738 26.53 3.91 -16.90
C SER A 738 25.83 5.19 -17.33
N TRP A 739 25.15 5.83 -16.38
CA TRP A 739 24.40 7.05 -16.59
C TRP A 739 25.03 8.21 -15.83
N SER A 740 24.97 9.39 -16.42
CA SER A 740 25.30 10.65 -15.76
C SER A 740 24.24 11.70 -16.07
N TYR A 741 24.27 12.83 -15.39
CA TYR A 741 23.38 13.96 -15.65
C TYR A 741 24.14 15.29 -15.65
N GLY A 742 23.57 16.26 -16.39
CA GLY A 742 24.10 17.59 -16.50
C GLY A 742 25.37 17.71 -17.37
N GLU A 743 25.81 18.94 -17.58
CA GLU A 743 27.03 19.26 -18.37
C GLU A 743 28.32 18.78 -17.68
N GLU A 744 28.31 18.67 -16.35
CA GLU A 744 29.46 18.19 -15.56
C GLU A 744 29.52 16.65 -15.49
N GLN A 745 28.61 15.95 -16.13
CA GLN A 745 28.53 14.49 -16.22
C GLN A 745 28.61 13.79 -14.86
N THR A 746 27.85 14.31 -13.88
CA THR A 746 27.80 13.71 -12.53
C THR A 746 27.20 12.30 -12.62
N GLU A 747 27.94 11.29 -12.14
CA GLU A 747 27.54 9.89 -12.23
C GLU A 747 26.27 9.63 -11.40
N LEU A 748 25.30 8.93 -11.99
CA LEU A 748 24.07 8.53 -11.34
C LEU A 748 24.30 7.27 -10.49
N SER A 749 24.13 7.42 -9.19
CA SER A 749 24.13 6.30 -8.23
C SER A 749 22.74 5.70 -7.99
N ASP A 750 21.67 6.33 -8.53
CA ASP A 750 20.27 5.97 -8.31
C ASP A 750 19.52 5.87 -9.64
N ILE A 751 18.78 4.77 -9.82
CA ILE A 751 18.01 4.45 -11.03
C ILE A 751 16.67 5.20 -11.14
N SER A 752 16.30 6.02 -10.17
CA SER A 752 14.96 6.61 -10.07
C SER A 752 14.81 8.01 -10.69
N ARG A 753 15.89 8.61 -11.25
CA ARG A 753 15.82 9.95 -11.82
C ARG A 753 15.68 9.92 -13.34
N HIS A 754 14.58 10.45 -13.86
CA HIS A 754 14.36 10.70 -15.28
C HIS A 754 14.48 12.21 -15.54
N TYR A 755 15.64 12.65 -16.01
CA TYR A 755 15.86 14.04 -16.40
C TYR A 755 16.16 14.15 -17.89
N VAL A 756 15.77 15.28 -18.48
CA VAL A 756 16.02 15.61 -19.89
C VAL A 756 17.54 15.66 -20.21
N ASP A 757 18.36 15.95 -19.20
CA ASP A 757 19.83 16.07 -19.29
C ASP A 757 20.57 14.75 -18.95
N LEU A 758 19.90 13.61 -19.00
CA LEU A 758 20.54 12.30 -18.81
C LEU A 758 21.46 11.95 -19.97
N ASN A 759 22.67 11.57 -19.63
CA ASN A 759 23.72 11.16 -20.56
C ASN A 759 24.05 9.68 -20.38
N LEU A 760 24.32 8.98 -21.47
CA LEU A 760 24.66 7.57 -21.49
C LEU A 760 26.14 7.37 -21.83
N HIS A 761 26.86 6.65 -20.99
CA HIS A 761 28.26 6.25 -21.19
C HIS A 761 28.32 4.76 -21.46
N ILE A 762 28.96 4.36 -22.53
CA ILE A 762 29.10 2.96 -22.98
C ILE A 762 30.58 2.64 -23.10
N LYS A 763 31.07 1.67 -22.33
CA LYS A 763 32.45 1.12 -22.52
C LYS A 763 32.41 -0.12 -23.39
N THR A 764 33.34 -0.21 -24.29
CA THR A 764 33.40 -1.28 -25.32
C THR A 764 34.76 -1.95 -25.33
N GLU A 765 34.81 -3.18 -25.80
CA GLU A 765 36.01 -3.91 -26.10
C GLU A 765 35.88 -4.52 -27.51
N GLY A 766 36.94 -4.43 -28.31
CA GLY A 766 36.95 -4.94 -29.70
C GLY A 766 36.37 -4.00 -30.76
N TYR A 767 35.93 -2.77 -30.37
CA TYR A 767 35.51 -1.72 -31.30
C TYR A 767 36.66 -0.77 -31.62
N PHE A 768 36.70 -0.28 -32.83
CA PHE A 768 37.71 0.72 -33.28
C PHE A 768 37.17 2.14 -33.06
N SER A 769 38.06 3.09 -32.81
CA SER A 769 37.71 4.51 -32.74
C SER A 769 37.07 4.96 -34.07
N GLY A 770 35.91 5.62 -33.95
CA GLY A 770 35.08 6.04 -35.08
C GLY A 770 33.95 5.08 -35.45
N GLU A 771 33.88 3.89 -34.86
CA GLU A 771 32.75 2.98 -35.07
C GLU A 771 31.50 3.47 -34.31
N SER A 772 30.36 3.28 -34.95
CA SER A 772 29.06 3.61 -34.34
C SER A 772 28.49 2.43 -33.56
N ILE A 773 28.00 2.72 -32.37
CA ILE A 773 27.28 1.77 -31.53
C ILE A 773 25.85 2.28 -31.29
N SER A 774 24.85 1.37 -31.36
CA SER A 774 23.45 1.71 -31.12
C SER A 774 22.89 0.89 -29.98
N CYS A 775 22.18 1.55 -29.09
CA CYS A 775 21.49 0.93 -27.96
C CYS A 775 19.99 1.19 -28.02
N GLN A 776 19.17 0.24 -27.61
CA GLN A 776 17.74 0.40 -27.41
C GLN A 776 17.46 0.55 -25.93
N ILE A 777 16.74 1.61 -25.58
CA ILE A 777 16.34 1.94 -24.20
C ILE A 777 14.83 1.83 -24.15
N THR A 778 14.34 0.98 -23.26
CA THR A 778 12.91 0.85 -22.99
C THR A 778 12.55 1.75 -21.82
N TYR A 779 11.53 2.58 -21.97
CA TYR A 779 11.01 3.48 -20.93
C TYR A 779 9.49 3.53 -20.97
N SER A 780 8.87 3.93 -19.89
CA SER A 780 7.43 4.14 -19.82
C SER A 780 7.11 5.63 -19.97
N ASP A 781 6.15 6.00 -20.81
CA ASP A 781 5.64 7.35 -20.92
C ASP A 781 4.71 7.70 -19.73
N PHE A 782 4.21 8.95 -19.68
CA PHE A 782 3.34 9.39 -18.59
C PHE A 782 1.96 8.70 -18.56
N GLU A 783 1.57 7.98 -19.61
CA GLU A 783 0.38 7.14 -19.67
C GLU A 783 0.66 5.68 -19.29
N ASN A 784 1.90 5.38 -18.85
CA ASN A 784 2.39 4.05 -18.51
C ASN A 784 2.47 3.07 -19.72
N ASN A 785 2.60 3.60 -20.95
CA ASN A 785 2.86 2.79 -22.11
C ASN A 785 4.37 2.58 -22.29
N GLU A 786 4.76 1.37 -22.59
CA GLU A 786 6.15 1.02 -22.87
C GLU A 786 6.59 1.58 -24.23
N LYS A 787 7.64 2.38 -24.25
CA LYS A 787 8.26 2.99 -25.43
C LYS A 787 9.69 2.50 -25.59
N VAL A 788 10.17 2.44 -26.81
CA VAL A 788 11.56 2.07 -27.12
C VAL A 788 12.22 3.23 -27.86
N LEU A 789 13.30 3.73 -27.29
CA LEU A 789 14.16 4.76 -27.87
C LEU A 789 15.44 4.12 -28.36
N THR A 790 15.80 4.37 -29.61
CA THR A 790 17.11 3.92 -30.16
C THR A 790 18.07 5.10 -30.20
N VAL A 791 19.16 4.99 -29.45
CA VAL A 791 20.23 6.01 -29.42
C VAL A 791 21.52 5.46 -29.99
N SER A 792 22.31 6.32 -30.62
CA SER A 792 23.58 5.93 -31.23
C SER A 792 24.70 6.87 -30.82
N GLY A 793 25.88 6.32 -30.53
CA GLY A 793 27.10 7.04 -30.21
C GLY A 793 28.29 6.53 -31.03
N VAL A 794 29.36 7.29 -31.06
CA VAL A 794 30.61 6.93 -31.75
C VAL A 794 31.67 6.60 -30.71
N VAL A 795 32.32 5.46 -30.87
CA VAL A 795 33.39 5.00 -29.96
C VAL A 795 34.63 5.86 -30.16
N ASN A 796 35.20 6.36 -29.07
CA ASN A 796 36.43 7.14 -29.06
C ASN A 796 37.70 6.26 -29.03
N SER A 797 38.86 6.88 -28.97
CA SER A 797 40.17 6.16 -28.93
C SER A 797 40.39 5.37 -27.63
N GLU A 798 39.60 5.58 -26.61
CA GLU A 798 39.67 4.88 -25.31
C GLU A 798 38.68 3.71 -25.22
N GLY A 799 37.93 3.45 -26.29
CA GLY A 799 36.91 2.39 -26.32
C GLY A 799 35.60 2.80 -25.65
N GLU A 800 35.32 4.10 -25.49
CA GLU A 800 34.13 4.63 -24.83
C GLU A 800 33.27 5.40 -25.85
N ALA A 801 31.96 5.28 -25.76
CA ALA A 801 31.00 6.10 -26.48
C ALA A 801 30.13 6.89 -25.49
N PHE A 802 29.96 8.18 -25.79
CA PHE A 802 29.14 9.11 -24.98
C PHE A 802 27.95 9.58 -25.82
N ILE A 803 26.76 9.55 -25.21
CA ILE A 803 25.52 10.04 -25.82
C ILE A 803 24.87 11.01 -24.81
N GLY A 804 24.95 12.32 -25.10
CA GLY A 804 24.39 13.38 -24.24
C GLY A 804 22.91 13.60 -24.50
N GLY A 805 22.16 13.98 -23.47
CA GLY A 805 20.74 14.35 -23.55
C GLY A 805 19.85 13.28 -24.15
N VAL A 806 19.99 12.03 -23.72
CA VAL A 806 19.32 10.85 -24.29
C VAL A 806 17.81 11.03 -24.44
N PHE A 807 17.17 11.76 -23.54
CA PHE A 807 15.73 11.99 -23.51
C PHE A 807 15.32 13.42 -23.89
N ALA A 808 16.24 14.24 -24.43
CA ALA A 808 16.00 15.66 -24.75
C ALA A 808 14.84 15.88 -25.75
N ASP A 809 14.64 14.95 -26.67
CA ASP A 809 13.59 15.03 -27.70
C ASP A 809 12.41 14.06 -27.47
N THR A 810 12.22 13.62 -26.21
CA THR A 810 11.15 12.69 -25.85
C THR A 810 10.07 13.37 -25.02
N ASP A 811 8.81 12.95 -25.17
CA ASP A 811 7.66 13.44 -24.42
C ASP A 811 7.63 12.90 -22.96
N ILE A 812 8.77 12.82 -22.31
CA ILE A 812 8.85 12.46 -20.89
C ILE A 812 8.54 13.71 -20.08
N CYS A 813 7.44 13.68 -19.31
CA CYS A 813 7.07 14.74 -18.38
C CYS A 813 8.10 14.79 -17.23
N THR A 814 8.99 15.76 -17.26
CA THR A 814 9.83 16.11 -16.11
C THR A 814 9.11 17.14 -15.26
N TYR A 815 8.80 16.81 -14.02
CA TYR A 815 8.36 17.80 -13.04
C TYR A 815 9.56 18.62 -12.60
N TRP A 816 9.48 19.94 -12.83
CA TRP A 816 10.37 20.91 -12.21
C TRP A 816 9.80 21.23 -10.82
N GLU A 817 10.55 20.94 -9.77
CA GLU A 817 10.40 21.64 -8.50
C GLU A 817 11.25 22.92 -8.59
N GLU A 818 10.57 24.11 -8.51
CA GLU A 818 11.23 25.36 -8.14
C GLU A 818 11.59 25.36 -6.67
#